data_7f67f02330f3d098dcc89bca9f31adc0
#
_entry.id   7f67f02330f3d098dcc89bca9f31adc0
#
_cell.length_a   1.000
_cell.length_b   1.000
_cell.length_c   1.000
_cell.angle_alpha   90.00
_cell.angle_beta   90.00
_cell.angle_gamma   90.00
#
_symmetry.space_group_name_H-M   'P 1'
#
loop_
_entity.id
_entity.type
_entity.pdbx_description
1 polymer ?
#
loop_
_entity_poly.entity_id
_entity_poly.type
_entity_poly.pdbx_seq_one_letter_code
_entity_poly.pdbx_strand_id
1 'polypeptide(L)'
;MKDRVLAAFPDLTAHTQGREVLLALKHEIGDVLKEAKDKDSEAQHLAKAANIVRRDILQIKNSFNGTFEPECQRNAIPASLKTLISMIIKGPTTKIDPADSQTCLTVSQLVVFNSVSRVRDRPDSTGSTHHIRARECPLPIYAALKIHGTTRDKSLIETFYKLGICISYDRLLSISTEITNSVIGRYEREGVVCPSKLREGLFTTAAVDNIDHNPSSISAHDSFHGTAISLVQHPNTEERGNDRATDVFDPTKSSTSKKIAQLPSSYSEVPPVALPSGQLRVPETTGQLISQHQASSNSESDREIDWLDNAKELLSKEELNKSDFISWAAYCASKSSLPSHEPAIISLLPMFFENAHSLAMIAHSMKVIKSAVQHINPSQIPVIAVDQPLFALAKQIQWILGEIYNEDQYVIMLGGLHIEMAAFKMLGKWLTCSGWAESLCNAGVATQGVADSFLAASHLTRTRRAHQVTAASLNLLMSKGYEEYLAKVDDNQQVKSFQEWKEDSQRKSPQFLYWAGVLDLQLCCLKLVRAFREANFSMYVNAIKQILPWFFALDHPNYARWLSVHYRDMCELPGKHPHVHAQFCKGSFVVHKTKRCFSSIALDHVHEQVNAGVKGEGGAVGLTENPAALRRWMVAGPELARMVEEFEGNISSAEDHHHHEQKHGFQSAFAKDVKSLISSYEEMGNPFTDEGLELIAIHTKDVMDAAVVSSVQTVSKIGEEQFNTFVKERFVDRSKLITDPLKKNNLPTFSTQGKKILSKDKAKVEILKEDCALFSRLYIACQSRDGNLEEFFKYENQPWPPSLSQMGSLRGGQKADLVKCLPNLSTTNTESPKVDAVILDGAVIVQMLPPKTALTFEEYFDAVFAPYVMKQLESVIRVDLVWDVYVSDSLKRSAREKRGSGQRRKVFPSTRIPSDWKGFLRVDQNKDELFKFLANKVRTMTT
;
A
#
# COMPACT_ATOMS: atom_id res chain seq x y z
N MET A 1 -26.82 -44.66 -61.68
CA MET A 1 -27.39 -44.12 -60.41
C MET A 1 -26.38 -43.25 -59.73
N LYS A 2 -25.17 -43.75 -59.55
CA LYS A 2 -24.04 -43.05 -58.91
C LYS A 2 -23.83 -41.63 -59.47
N ASP A 3 -23.65 -41.53 -60.78
CA ASP A 3 -23.31 -40.28 -61.46
C ASP A 3 -24.48 -39.24 -61.40
N ARG A 4 -25.72 -39.74 -61.35
CA ARG A 4 -26.89 -38.86 -61.20
C ARG A 4 -27.01 -38.28 -59.74
N VAL A 5 -26.59 -39.03 -58.73
CA VAL A 5 -26.57 -38.56 -57.34
C VAL A 5 -25.43 -37.56 -57.13
N LEU A 6 -24.27 -37.85 -57.75
CA LEU A 6 -23.11 -36.92 -57.65
C LEU A 6 -23.36 -35.61 -58.38
N ALA A 7 -24.11 -35.67 -59.55
CA ALA A 7 -24.48 -34.47 -60.26
C ALA A 7 -25.57 -33.64 -59.54
N ALA A 8 -26.44 -34.30 -58.74
CA ALA A 8 -27.46 -33.63 -57.95
C ALA A 8 -26.95 -33.07 -56.64
N PHE A 9 -25.84 -33.58 -56.14
CA PHE A 9 -25.20 -33.17 -54.87
C PHE A 9 -23.71 -33.00 -55.07
N PRO A 10 -23.26 -31.79 -55.50
CA PRO A 10 -21.84 -31.52 -55.82
C PRO A 10 -20.89 -31.70 -54.64
N ASP A 11 -21.44 -31.67 -53.39
CA ASP A 11 -20.67 -31.86 -52.19
C ASP A 11 -20.45 -33.32 -51.79
N LEU A 12 -20.92 -34.27 -52.60
CA LEU A 12 -20.66 -35.68 -52.39
C LEU A 12 -19.45 -36.14 -53.18
N THR A 13 -18.63 -36.97 -52.57
CA THR A 13 -17.57 -37.74 -53.25
C THR A 13 -17.90 -39.22 -53.21
N ALA A 14 -17.59 -39.93 -54.30
CA ALA A 14 -17.78 -41.37 -54.38
C ALA A 14 -16.44 -42.06 -54.14
N HIS A 15 -16.44 -42.95 -53.17
CA HIS A 15 -15.32 -43.82 -52.84
C HIS A 15 -15.73 -45.28 -53.21
N THR A 16 -15.00 -45.91 -54.16
CA THR A 16 -15.28 -47.24 -54.66
C THR A 16 -14.26 -48.24 -54.17
N GLN A 17 -14.70 -49.35 -53.60
CA GLN A 17 -13.88 -50.47 -53.20
C GLN A 17 -14.51 -51.76 -53.69
N GLY A 18 -13.89 -52.36 -54.73
CA GLY A 18 -14.47 -53.54 -55.43
C GLY A 18 -15.82 -53.20 -56.07
N ARG A 19 -16.88 -53.92 -55.63
CA ARG A 19 -18.27 -53.69 -56.19
C ARG A 19 -19.10 -52.69 -55.39
N GLU A 20 -18.58 -52.21 -54.26
CA GLU A 20 -19.29 -51.27 -53.39
C GLU A 20 -18.89 -49.83 -53.65
N VAL A 21 -19.84 -48.94 -53.59
CA VAL A 21 -19.65 -47.48 -53.74
C VAL A 21 -20.21 -46.78 -52.49
N LEU A 22 -19.34 -46.11 -51.72
CA LEU A 22 -19.71 -45.20 -50.63
C LEU A 22 -19.79 -43.75 -51.12
N LEU A 23 -20.88 -43.07 -50.89
CA LEU A 23 -21.04 -41.63 -51.14
C LEU A 23 -20.90 -40.90 -49.83
N ALA A 24 -19.95 -39.98 -49.74
CA ALA A 24 -19.67 -39.21 -48.53
C ALA A 24 -19.56 -37.71 -48.86
N LEU A 25 -19.91 -36.85 -47.92
CA LEU A 25 -19.74 -35.40 -48.03
C LEU A 25 -18.27 -35.00 -47.99
N LYS A 26 -17.87 -34.06 -48.86
CA LYS A 26 -16.46 -33.64 -49.07
C LYS A 26 -15.71 -33.15 -47.85
N HIS A 27 -16.39 -32.67 -46.84
CA HIS A 27 -15.78 -32.02 -45.67
C HIS A 27 -16.28 -32.55 -44.32
N GLU A 28 -16.90 -33.75 -44.32
CA GLU A 28 -17.40 -34.35 -43.07
C GLU A 28 -16.88 -35.77 -42.87
N ILE A 29 -17.31 -36.37 -41.77
CA ILE A 29 -17.09 -37.74 -41.31
C ILE A 29 -16.91 -38.80 -42.42
N GLY A 30 -17.23 -38.44 -43.67
CA GLY A 30 -17.07 -39.30 -44.84
C GLY A 30 -15.65 -39.79 -45.08
N ASP A 31 -14.63 -38.99 -44.86
CA ASP A 31 -13.23 -39.41 -45.01
C ASP A 31 -12.83 -40.40 -43.90
N VAL A 32 -13.31 -40.16 -42.66
CA VAL A 32 -13.11 -41.07 -41.53
C VAL A 32 -13.89 -42.37 -41.75
N LEU A 33 -15.10 -42.32 -42.36
CA LEU A 33 -15.86 -43.51 -42.68
C LEU A 33 -15.29 -44.30 -43.88
N LYS A 34 -14.54 -43.66 -44.78
CA LYS A 34 -13.79 -44.28 -45.87
C LYS A 34 -12.60 -45.03 -45.31
N GLU A 35 -11.77 -44.44 -44.52
CA GLU A 35 -10.68 -45.12 -43.80
C GLU A 35 -11.17 -46.24 -42.93
N ALA A 36 -12.35 -46.10 -42.32
CA ALA A 36 -12.99 -47.12 -41.51
C ALA A 36 -13.45 -48.35 -42.35
N LYS A 37 -13.80 -48.15 -43.64
CA LYS A 37 -14.21 -49.24 -44.54
C LYS A 37 -13.00 -49.99 -45.13
N ASP A 38 -11.84 -49.34 -45.18
CA ASP A 38 -10.57 -49.88 -45.66
C ASP A 38 -9.77 -50.63 -44.60
N LYS A 39 -10.43 -51.32 -43.68
CA LYS A 39 -9.89 -52.22 -42.65
C LYS A 39 -9.34 -51.62 -41.39
N ASP A 40 -9.48 -50.30 -41.12
CA ASP A 40 -9.02 -49.73 -39.86
C ASP A 40 -10.14 -49.72 -38.82
N SER A 41 -10.12 -50.71 -37.89
CA SER A 41 -11.08 -50.79 -36.79
C SER A 41 -11.00 -49.59 -35.83
N GLU A 42 -9.84 -48.92 -35.73
CA GLU A 42 -9.61 -47.76 -34.88
C GLU A 42 -10.38 -46.53 -35.38
N ALA A 43 -10.36 -46.23 -36.66
CA ALA A 43 -11.13 -45.11 -37.24
C ALA A 43 -12.65 -45.29 -37.05
N GLN A 44 -13.16 -46.49 -37.12
CA GLN A 44 -14.58 -46.79 -36.83
C GLN A 44 -14.93 -46.49 -35.36
N HIS A 45 -14.07 -46.90 -34.42
CA HIS A 45 -14.26 -46.65 -33.00
C HIS A 45 -14.23 -45.14 -32.68
N LEU A 46 -13.27 -44.37 -33.28
CA LEU A 46 -13.19 -42.93 -33.15
C LEU A 46 -14.45 -42.24 -33.70
N ALA A 47 -14.92 -42.61 -34.89
CA ALA A 47 -16.12 -42.05 -35.47
C ALA A 47 -17.38 -42.34 -34.66
N LYS A 48 -17.52 -43.58 -34.14
CA LYS A 48 -18.63 -43.93 -33.24
C LYS A 48 -18.59 -43.10 -31.93
N ALA A 49 -17.43 -43.01 -31.28
CA ALA A 49 -17.26 -42.22 -30.05
C ALA A 49 -17.61 -40.73 -30.32
N ALA A 50 -17.08 -40.16 -31.40
CA ALA A 50 -17.35 -38.78 -31.79
C ALA A 50 -18.84 -38.51 -32.01
N ASN A 51 -19.55 -39.46 -32.74
CA ASN A 51 -20.97 -39.30 -32.99
C ASN A 51 -21.83 -39.40 -31.71
N ILE A 52 -21.50 -40.30 -30.79
CA ILE A 52 -22.20 -40.41 -29.53
C ILE A 52 -22.05 -39.12 -28.73
N VAL A 53 -20.81 -38.70 -28.51
CA VAL A 53 -20.50 -37.46 -27.78
C VAL A 53 -21.15 -36.23 -28.42
N ARG A 54 -21.03 -36.05 -29.73
CA ARG A 54 -21.62 -34.94 -30.45
C ARG A 54 -23.14 -34.89 -30.33
N ARG A 55 -23.83 -36.04 -30.45
CA ARG A 55 -25.28 -36.14 -30.27
C ARG A 55 -25.66 -35.66 -28.87
N ASP A 56 -24.95 -36.15 -27.84
CA ASP A 56 -25.26 -35.82 -26.47
C ASP A 56 -24.97 -34.35 -26.15
N ILE A 57 -23.88 -33.76 -26.70
CA ILE A 57 -23.60 -32.32 -26.64
C ILE A 57 -24.74 -31.51 -27.27
N LEU A 58 -25.25 -31.90 -28.43
CA LEU A 58 -26.31 -31.15 -29.12
C LEU A 58 -27.65 -31.20 -28.40
N GLN A 59 -27.87 -32.16 -27.49
CA GLN A 59 -29.07 -32.26 -26.66
C GLN A 59 -29.00 -31.36 -25.42
N ILE A 60 -27.81 -30.95 -24.98
CA ILE A 60 -27.66 -30.12 -23.82
C ILE A 60 -28.19 -28.70 -24.11
N LYS A 61 -28.96 -28.19 -23.13
CA LYS A 61 -29.38 -26.79 -23.08
C LYS A 61 -28.88 -26.21 -21.76
N ASN A 62 -27.80 -25.47 -21.81
CA ASN A 62 -27.25 -24.76 -20.68
C ASN A 62 -27.64 -23.29 -20.79
N SER A 63 -28.22 -22.75 -19.74
CA SER A 63 -28.46 -21.31 -19.61
C SER A 63 -27.84 -20.83 -18.30
N PHE A 64 -27.13 -19.74 -18.33
CA PHE A 64 -26.56 -19.13 -17.14
C PHE A 64 -27.66 -18.43 -16.33
N ASN A 65 -27.80 -18.78 -15.07
CA ASN A 65 -28.81 -18.27 -14.14
C ASN A 65 -28.31 -17.18 -13.19
N GLY A 66 -27.04 -16.76 -13.32
CA GLY A 66 -26.44 -15.75 -12.46
C GLY A 66 -25.70 -16.29 -11.24
N THR A 67 -25.53 -17.61 -11.14
CA THR A 67 -24.78 -18.26 -10.04
C THR A 67 -23.89 -19.38 -10.58
N PHE A 68 -22.86 -19.73 -9.82
CA PHE A 68 -22.00 -20.89 -10.06
C PHE A 68 -22.17 -21.88 -8.92
N GLU A 69 -23.29 -22.61 -8.92
CA GLU A 69 -23.55 -23.66 -7.95
C GLU A 69 -22.43 -24.73 -7.97
N PRO A 70 -22.19 -25.47 -6.87
CA PRO A 70 -21.08 -26.43 -6.77
C PRO A 70 -21.01 -27.45 -7.90
N GLU A 71 -22.15 -27.90 -8.40
CA GLU A 71 -22.24 -28.90 -9.46
C GLU A 71 -22.37 -28.30 -10.88
N CYS A 72 -22.35 -26.96 -11.03
CA CYS A 72 -22.63 -26.30 -12.30
C CYS A 72 -21.69 -26.75 -13.44
N GLN A 73 -20.43 -27.00 -13.15
CA GLN A 73 -19.46 -27.47 -14.14
C GLN A 73 -19.78 -28.90 -14.62
N ARG A 74 -20.20 -29.78 -13.71
CA ARG A 74 -20.60 -31.15 -14.03
C ARG A 74 -21.88 -31.21 -14.84
N ASN A 75 -22.85 -30.41 -14.43
CA ASN A 75 -24.18 -30.36 -15.07
C ASN A 75 -24.11 -29.75 -16.48
N ALA A 76 -23.10 -28.98 -16.78
CA ALA A 76 -22.90 -28.34 -18.09
C ALA A 76 -22.32 -29.27 -19.16
N ILE A 77 -21.93 -30.49 -18.83
CA ILE A 77 -21.25 -31.41 -19.74
C ILE A 77 -21.95 -32.79 -19.77
N PRO A 78 -22.08 -33.44 -20.95
CA PRO A 78 -22.67 -34.76 -21.01
C PRO A 78 -21.73 -35.82 -20.42
N ALA A 79 -22.32 -36.84 -19.82
CA ALA A 79 -21.58 -37.96 -19.21
C ALA A 79 -20.64 -38.65 -20.19
N SER A 80 -21.08 -38.84 -21.46
CA SER A 80 -20.28 -39.46 -22.51
C SER A 80 -19.01 -38.67 -22.82
N LEU A 81 -19.09 -37.31 -22.90
CA LEU A 81 -17.93 -36.47 -23.11
C LEU A 81 -16.97 -36.52 -21.90
N LYS A 82 -17.52 -36.40 -20.69
CA LYS A 82 -16.74 -36.50 -19.47
C LYS A 82 -15.95 -37.80 -19.39
N THR A 83 -16.61 -38.94 -19.69
CA THR A 83 -15.96 -40.24 -19.71
C THR A 83 -14.87 -40.29 -20.77
N LEU A 84 -15.13 -39.82 -21.99
CA LEU A 84 -14.15 -39.82 -23.06
C LEU A 84 -12.91 -38.99 -22.70
N ILE A 85 -13.08 -37.75 -22.21
CA ILE A 85 -11.98 -36.87 -21.82
C ILE A 85 -11.21 -37.45 -20.62
N SER A 86 -11.92 -38.09 -19.65
CA SER A 86 -11.27 -38.76 -18.54
C SER A 86 -10.38 -39.91 -19.00
N MET A 87 -10.87 -40.71 -19.96
CA MET A 87 -10.09 -41.83 -20.55
C MET A 87 -8.87 -41.30 -21.33
N ILE A 88 -8.99 -40.16 -22.01
CA ILE A 88 -7.87 -39.55 -22.74
C ILE A 88 -6.81 -39.05 -21.76
N ILE A 89 -7.21 -38.39 -20.67
CA ILE A 89 -6.30 -37.75 -19.73
C ILE A 89 -5.66 -38.77 -18.77
N LYS A 90 -6.48 -39.69 -18.22
CA LYS A 90 -6.06 -40.63 -17.15
C LYS A 90 -5.74 -42.05 -17.65
N GLY A 91 -6.06 -42.35 -18.91
CA GLY A 91 -5.96 -43.69 -19.48
C GLY A 91 -7.24 -44.54 -19.33
N PRO A 92 -7.31 -45.72 -20.00
CA PRO A 92 -8.54 -46.48 -20.14
C PRO A 92 -8.98 -47.22 -18.88
N THR A 93 -8.14 -47.36 -17.88
CA THR A 93 -8.46 -48.02 -16.61
C THR A 93 -9.17 -47.04 -15.66
N THR A 94 -10.44 -46.80 -15.89
CA THR A 94 -11.23 -45.98 -15.00
C THR A 94 -11.78 -46.83 -13.84
N LYS A 95 -11.07 -46.84 -12.72
CA LYS A 95 -11.77 -46.85 -11.45
C LYS A 95 -12.50 -45.51 -11.39
N ILE A 96 -13.81 -45.53 -11.27
CA ILE A 96 -14.63 -44.32 -11.14
C ILE A 96 -14.10 -43.57 -9.92
N ASP A 97 -13.31 -42.54 -10.17
CA ASP A 97 -12.85 -41.62 -9.15
C ASP A 97 -14.05 -40.73 -8.81
N PRO A 98 -14.60 -40.74 -7.60
CA PRO A 98 -15.79 -39.97 -7.28
C PRO A 98 -15.57 -38.46 -7.42
N ALA A 99 -14.31 -38.00 -7.42
CA ALA A 99 -13.94 -36.61 -7.65
C ALA A 99 -13.48 -36.41 -9.10
N ASP A 100 -14.27 -35.66 -9.87
CA ASP A 100 -13.86 -35.25 -11.23
C ASP A 100 -12.63 -34.36 -11.18
N SER A 101 -11.64 -34.67 -11.98
CA SER A 101 -10.47 -33.80 -12.14
C SER A 101 -10.88 -32.47 -12.75
N GLN A 102 -10.47 -31.35 -12.17
CA GLN A 102 -10.72 -30.01 -12.74
C GLN A 102 -10.26 -29.91 -14.20
N THR A 103 -9.14 -30.56 -14.56
CA THR A 103 -8.64 -30.60 -15.94
C THR A 103 -9.65 -31.25 -16.88
N CYS A 104 -10.28 -32.35 -16.46
CA CYS A 104 -11.31 -33.04 -17.25
C CYS A 104 -12.53 -32.13 -17.45
N LEU A 105 -13.00 -31.47 -16.37
CA LEU A 105 -14.12 -30.54 -16.43
C LEU A 105 -13.80 -29.34 -17.36
N THR A 106 -12.59 -28.79 -17.26
CA THR A 106 -12.13 -27.66 -18.10
C THR A 106 -12.16 -28.01 -19.58
N VAL A 107 -11.49 -29.10 -19.99
CA VAL A 107 -11.45 -29.52 -21.40
C VAL A 107 -12.84 -29.85 -21.91
N SER A 108 -13.66 -30.57 -21.13
CA SER A 108 -15.02 -30.92 -21.54
C SER A 108 -15.91 -29.70 -21.76
N GLN A 109 -15.85 -28.70 -20.88
CA GLN A 109 -16.63 -27.46 -21.05
C GLN A 109 -16.21 -26.69 -22.30
N LEU A 110 -14.91 -26.63 -22.63
CA LEU A 110 -14.43 -25.99 -23.86
C LEU A 110 -14.91 -26.72 -25.10
N VAL A 111 -14.96 -28.07 -25.09
CA VAL A 111 -15.52 -28.85 -26.20
C VAL A 111 -17.02 -28.56 -26.40
N VAL A 112 -17.82 -28.55 -25.31
CA VAL A 112 -19.26 -28.21 -25.39
C VAL A 112 -19.46 -26.80 -25.93
N PHE A 113 -18.71 -25.83 -25.38
CA PHE A 113 -18.81 -24.41 -25.73
C PHE A 113 -18.49 -24.14 -27.22
N ASN A 114 -17.48 -24.82 -27.76
CA ASN A 114 -17.05 -24.66 -29.17
C ASN A 114 -17.80 -25.57 -30.15
N SER A 115 -18.71 -26.45 -29.68
CA SER A 115 -19.47 -27.34 -30.56
C SER A 115 -20.58 -26.59 -31.26
N VAL A 116 -20.61 -26.60 -32.59
CA VAL A 116 -21.62 -25.97 -33.44
C VAL A 116 -22.55 -27.00 -34.06
N SER A 117 -23.85 -26.66 -34.22
CA SER A 117 -24.84 -27.54 -34.83
C SER A 117 -24.75 -27.56 -36.36
N ARG A 118 -24.39 -26.46 -36.99
CA ARG A 118 -24.18 -26.31 -38.41
C ARG A 118 -23.05 -25.35 -38.70
N VAL A 119 -22.15 -25.73 -39.59
CA VAL A 119 -21.13 -24.83 -40.14
C VAL A 119 -21.82 -23.95 -41.17
N ARG A 120 -21.83 -22.65 -41.01
CA ARG A 120 -22.30 -21.70 -42.01
C ARG A 120 -21.07 -21.17 -42.76
N ASP A 121 -20.87 -21.66 -43.99
CA ASP A 121 -19.90 -21.09 -44.91
C ASP A 121 -20.39 -19.71 -45.36
N ARG A 122 -19.84 -18.65 -44.76
CA ARG A 122 -19.92 -17.30 -45.30
C ARG A 122 -18.61 -17.01 -46.07
N PRO A 123 -18.67 -16.48 -47.28
CA PRO A 123 -17.49 -16.22 -48.12
C PRO A 123 -16.45 -15.32 -47.46
N ASP A 124 -16.86 -14.46 -46.48
CA ASP A 124 -16.01 -13.49 -45.81
C ASP A 124 -15.71 -13.80 -44.31
N SER A 125 -16.06 -14.99 -43.83
CA SER A 125 -15.84 -15.31 -42.41
C SER A 125 -14.42 -15.84 -42.20
N THR A 126 -13.59 -15.07 -41.56
CA THR A 126 -12.36 -15.52 -40.89
C THR A 126 -12.72 -16.52 -39.81
N GLY A 127 -13.10 -17.73 -40.12
CA GLY A 127 -13.22 -18.93 -39.28
C GLY A 127 -13.74 -18.77 -37.84
N SER A 128 -14.46 -17.70 -37.49
CA SER A 128 -14.94 -17.50 -36.12
C SER A 128 -16.19 -18.35 -35.89
N THR A 129 -16.08 -19.31 -35.00
CA THR A 129 -17.21 -20.08 -34.48
C THR A 129 -18.12 -19.21 -33.66
N HIS A 130 -19.41 -19.11 -34.02
CA HIS A 130 -20.41 -18.40 -33.23
C HIS A 130 -20.94 -19.32 -32.12
N HIS A 131 -20.62 -18.98 -30.88
CA HIS A 131 -21.14 -19.71 -29.72
C HIS A 131 -22.63 -19.48 -29.55
N ILE A 132 -23.35 -20.52 -29.15
CA ILE A 132 -24.81 -20.48 -29.00
C ILE A 132 -25.13 -20.29 -27.51
N ARG A 133 -25.99 -19.32 -27.17
CA ARG A 133 -26.40 -19.06 -25.78
C ARG A 133 -26.90 -20.32 -25.04
N ALA A 134 -27.59 -21.23 -25.75
CA ALA A 134 -28.10 -22.45 -25.15
C ALA A 134 -26.99 -23.47 -24.73
N ARG A 135 -25.74 -23.16 -24.97
CA ARG A 135 -24.59 -24.03 -24.64
C ARG A 135 -23.45 -23.25 -23.97
N GLU A 136 -23.78 -22.13 -23.36
CA GLU A 136 -22.81 -21.42 -22.50
C GLU A 136 -22.46 -22.28 -21.29
N CYS A 137 -21.17 -22.57 -21.12
CA CYS A 137 -20.66 -23.32 -19.98
C CYS A 137 -20.13 -22.39 -18.89
N PRO A 138 -20.11 -22.79 -17.63
CA PRO A 138 -19.62 -21.97 -16.52
C PRO A 138 -18.21 -21.42 -16.73
N LEU A 139 -17.27 -22.24 -17.18
CA LEU A 139 -15.86 -21.83 -17.34
C LEU A 139 -15.68 -20.67 -18.34
N PRO A 140 -16.22 -20.68 -19.59
CA PRO A 140 -16.13 -19.55 -20.49
C PRO A 140 -16.75 -18.26 -19.97
N ILE A 141 -17.80 -18.35 -19.18
CA ILE A 141 -18.42 -17.19 -18.52
C ILE A 141 -17.49 -16.67 -17.41
N TYR A 142 -17.07 -17.55 -16.51
CA TYR A 142 -16.12 -17.22 -15.44
C TYR A 142 -14.84 -16.57 -15.99
N ALA A 143 -14.24 -17.15 -17.04
CA ALA A 143 -13.02 -16.62 -17.64
C ALA A 143 -13.20 -15.17 -18.12
N ALA A 144 -14.30 -14.86 -18.80
CA ALA A 144 -14.60 -13.51 -19.23
C ALA A 144 -14.84 -12.56 -18.06
N LEU A 145 -15.59 -13.00 -17.03
CA LEU A 145 -15.86 -12.21 -15.82
C LEU A 145 -14.55 -11.90 -15.06
N LYS A 146 -13.68 -12.90 -14.89
CA LYS A 146 -12.39 -12.77 -14.20
C LYS A 146 -11.46 -11.81 -14.94
N ILE A 147 -11.28 -12.00 -16.26
CA ILE A 147 -10.44 -11.11 -17.10
C ILE A 147 -10.98 -9.68 -17.04
N HIS A 148 -12.29 -9.49 -17.24
CA HIS A 148 -12.88 -8.17 -17.19
C HIS A 148 -12.77 -7.52 -15.80
N GLY A 149 -13.02 -8.27 -14.74
CA GLY A 149 -12.91 -7.77 -13.36
C GLY A 149 -11.49 -7.34 -12.98
N THR A 150 -10.46 -7.96 -13.59
CA THR A 150 -9.06 -7.66 -13.29
C THR A 150 -8.44 -6.62 -14.20
N THR A 151 -8.80 -6.60 -15.48
CA THR A 151 -8.11 -5.78 -16.49
C THR A 151 -9.03 -4.81 -17.25
N ARG A 152 -10.31 -5.11 -17.36
CA ARG A 152 -11.30 -4.48 -18.26
C ARG A 152 -10.85 -4.38 -19.72
N ASP A 153 -9.83 -5.12 -20.11
CA ASP A 153 -9.28 -5.10 -21.46
C ASP A 153 -10.23 -5.85 -22.44
N LYS A 154 -10.91 -5.05 -23.29
CA LYS A 154 -11.79 -5.58 -24.32
C LYS A 154 -11.01 -6.42 -25.31
N SER A 155 -9.81 -6.00 -25.73
CA SER A 155 -9.04 -6.67 -26.78
C SER A 155 -8.59 -8.05 -26.32
N LEU A 156 -8.23 -8.17 -25.05
CA LEU A 156 -7.86 -9.44 -24.42
C LEU A 156 -9.04 -10.42 -24.41
N ILE A 157 -10.23 -9.96 -24.00
CA ILE A 157 -11.45 -10.79 -24.00
C ILE A 157 -11.80 -11.24 -25.42
N GLU A 158 -11.76 -10.34 -26.41
CA GLU A 158 -12.05 -10.68 -27.81
C GLU A 158 -11.02 -11.67 -28.39
N THR A 159 -9.76 -11.59 -27.96
CA THR A 159 -8.72 -12.56 -28.30
C THR A 159 -9.05 -13.95 -27.77
N PHE A 160 -9.36 -14.05 -26.47
CA PHE A 160 -9.75 -15.31 -25.85
C PHE A 160 -11.08 -15.87 -26.40
N TYR A 161 -12.00 -14.98 -26.78
CA TYR A 161 -13.23 -15.36 -27.46
C TYR A 161 -12.93 -16.00 -28.84
N LYS A 162 -12.06 -15.39 -29.64
CA LYS A 162 -11.63 -15.96 -30.92
C LYS A 162 -10.93 -17.31 -30.78
N LEU A 163 -10.23 -17.52 -29.66
CA LEU A 163 -9.61 -18.80 -29.30
C LEU A 163 -10.62 -19.84 -28.76
N GLY A 164 -11.87 -19.46 -28.56
CA GLY A 164 -12.92 -20.33 -28.03
C GLY A 164 -12.80 -20.62 -26.54
N ILE A 165 -12.16 -19.75 -25.78
CA ILE A 165 -11.90 -19.93 -24.34
C ILE A 165 -12.95 -19.24 -23.47
N CYS A 166 -13.43 -18.06 -23.88
CA CYS A 166 -14.41 -17.28 -23.11
C CYS A 166 -15.57 -16.77 -23.99
N ILE A 167 -16.62 -16.22 -23.37
CA ILE A 167 -17.72 -15.54 -24.05
C ILE A 167 -17.27 -14.21 -24.64
N SER A 168 -18.03 -13.67 -25.63
CA SER A 168 -17.73 -12.39 -26.26
C SER A 168 -17.88 -11.21 -25.28
N TYR A 169 -17.18 -10.11 -25.54
CA TYR A 169 -17.29 -8.88 -24.77
C TYR A 169 -18.72 -8.32 -24.75
N ASP A 170 -19.46 -8.40 -25.87
CA ASP A 170 -20.87 -7.96 -25.93
C ASP A 170 -21.76 -8.84 -25.04
N ARG A 171 -21.50 -10.15 -24.97
CA ARG A 171 -22.25 -11.05 -24.09
C ARG A 171 -21.97 -10.77 -22.62
N LEU A 172 -20.70 -10.54 -22.29
CA LEU A 172 -20.28 -10.12 -20.94
C LEU A 172 -20.99 -8.84 -20.50
N LEU A 173 -21.01 -7.81 -21.37
CA LEU A 173 -21.72 -6.56 -21.07
C LEU A 173 -23.24 -6.75 -20.93
N SER A 174 -23.82 -7.66 -21.72
CA SER A 174 -25.23 -8.01 -21.58
C SER A 174 -25.52 -8.61 -20.21
N ILE A 175 -24.74 -9.60 -19.75
CA ILE A 175 -24.84 -10.20 -18.43
C ILE A 175 -24.69 -9.13 -17.34
N SER A 176 -23.66 -8.31 -17.41
CA SER A 176 -23.42 -7.24 -16.44
C SER A 176 -24.56 -6.20 -16.37
N THR A 177 -25.17 -5.86 -17.53
CA THR A 177 -26.30 -4.92 -17.60
C THR A 177 -27.56 -5.52 -16.99
N GLU A 178 -27.84 -6.78 -17.27
CA GLU A 178 -29.00 -7.48 -16.75
C GLU A 178 -28.92 -7.63 -15.23
N ILE A 179 -27.73 -7.98 -14.72
CA ILE A 179 -27.44 -8.02 -13.26
C ILE A 179 -27.64 -6.63 -12.64
N THR A 180 -27.09 -5.58 -13.26
CA THR A 180 -27.26 -4.22 -12.75
C THR A 180 -28.72 -3.84 -12.60
N ASN A 181 -29.54 -4.09 -13.62
CA ASN A 181 -30.96 -3.74 -13.59
C ASN A 181 -31.75 -4.59 -12.60
N SER A 182 -31.41 -5.86 -12.43
CA SER A 182 -32.00 -6.73 -11.40
C SER A 182 -31.71 -6.24 -10.01
N VAL A 183 -30.42 -5.91 -9.72
CA VAL A 183 -29.98 -5.38 -8.43
C VAL A 183 -30.63 -4.04 -8.11
N ILE A 184 -30.70 -3.12 -9.07
CA ILE A 184 -31.39 -1.83 -8.87
C ILE A 184 -32.87 -2.05 -8.58
N GLY A 185 -33.55 -2.93 -9.33
CA GLY A 185 -34.93 -3.27 -9.07
C GLY A 185 -35.15 -3.89 -7.68
N ARG A 186 -34.17 -4.62 -7.14
CA ARG A 186 -34.21 -5.09 -5.77
C ARG A 186 -34.07 -3.94 -4.78
N TYR A 187 -33.10 -3.02 -4.98
CA TYR A 187 -32.94 -1.85 -4.12
C TYR A 187 -34.19 -0.99 -4.03
N GLU A 188 -34.94 -0.86 -5.14
CA GLU A 188 -36.23 -0.16 -5.17
C GLU A 188 -37.29 -0.90 -4.37
N ARG A 189 -37.39 -2.22 -4.50
CA ARG A 189 -38.37 -3.03 -3.74
C ARG A 189 -38.07 -3.07 -2.25
N GLU A 190 -36.81 -3.17 -1.87
CA GLU A 190 -36.36 -3.21 -0.46
C GLU A 190 -36.33 -1.81 0.16
N GLY A 191 -36.31 -0.74 -0.64
CA GLY A 191 -36.13 0.64 -0.20
C GLY A 191 -34.74 0.94 0.39
N VAL A 192 -33.78 0.02 0.24
CA VAL A 192 -32.44 0.11 0.78
C VAL A 192 -31.41 -0.37 -0.25
N VAL A 193 -30.30 0.35 -0.34
CA VAL A 193 -29.14 -0.08 -1.14
C VAL A 193 -28.23 -0.95 -0.27
N CYS A 194 -28.34 -2.25 -0.42
CA CYS A 194 -27.59 -3.23 0.33
C CYS A 194 -27.17 -4.40 -0.59
N PRO A 195 -25.87 -4.60 -0.88
CA PRO A 195 -25.39 -5.68 -1.73
C PRO A 195 -25.80 -7.06 -1.21
N SER A 196 -26.18 -7.97 -2.10
CA SER A 196 -26.66 -9.32 -1.74
C SER A 196 -25.60 -10.22 -1.12
N LYS A 197 -24.32 -9.94 -1.37
CA LYS A 197 -23.18 -10.65 -0.75
C LYS A 197 -23.20 -10.53 0.79
N LEU A 198 -23.78 -9.45 1.32
CA LEU A 198 -23.89 -9.23 2.76
C LEU A 198 -24.96 -10.12 3.35
N ARG A 199 -24.63 -10.83 4.44
CA ARG A 199 -25.47 -11.82 5.12
C ARG A 199 -26.31 -11.18 6.22
N GLU A 200 -27.44 -11.80 6.54
CA GLU A 200 -28.28 -11.39 7.67
C GLU A 200 -27.72 -11.89 9.01
N GLY A 201 -27.92 -11.08 10.05
CA GLY A 201 -27.57 -11.44 11.43
C GLY A 201 -26.10 -11.27 11.79
N LEU A 202 -25.23 -10.86 10.85
CA LEU A 202 -23.80 -10.63 11.15
C LEU A 202 -23.54 -9.20 11.60
N PHE A 203 -22.66 -9.06 12.59
CA PHE A 203 -22.15 -7.77 12.99
C PHE A 203 -21.45 -7.07 11.81
N THR A 204 -21.89 -5.86 11.50
CA THR A 204 -21.48 -5.12 10.31
C THR A 204 -20.92 -3.76 10.69
N THR A 205 -19.71 -3.46 10.25
CA THR A 205 -19.08 -2.15 10.39
C THR A 205 -18.98 -1.46 9.03
N ALA A 206 -18.76 -0.16 9.03
CA ALA A 206 -18.60 0.64 7.82
C ALA A 206 -17.33 1.48 7.88
N ALA A 207 -16.79 1.80 6.70
CA ALA A 207 -15.78 2.83 6.55
C ALA A 207 -16.17 3.80 5.43
N VAL A 208 -15.90 5.09 5.65
CA VAL A 208 -16.20 6.16 4.69
C VAL A 208 -14.96 6.99 4.47
N ASP A 209 -14.63 7.26 3.24
CA ASP A 209 -13.52 8.11 2.88
C ASP A 209 -13.75 8.78 1.52
N ASN A 210 -12.92 9.78 1.25
CA ASN A 210 -12.87 10.43 -0.04
C ASN A 210 -12.18 9.52 -1.06
N ILE A 211 -12.72 9.45 -2.26
CA ILE A 211 -12.09 8.73 -3.36
C ILE A 211 -11.75 9.70 -4.48
N ASP A 212 -10.48 10.03 -4.60
CA ASP A 212 -9.96 10.90 -5.63
C ASP A 212 -9.09 10.13 -6.61
N HIS A 213 -9.37 10.28 -7.89
CA HIS A 213 -8.54 9.77 -8.99
C HIS A 213 -8.12 10.95 -9.87
N ASN A 214 -6.81 11.05 -10.11
CA ASN A 214 -6.20 12.08 -10.94
C ASN A 214 -6.63 13.52 -10.58
N PRO A 215 -6.55 13.92 -9.27
CA PRO A 215 -7.04 15.23 -8.81
C PRO A 215 -6.25 16.40 -9.36
N SER A 216 -5.05 16.17 -9.89
CA SER A 216 -4.16 17.18 -10.50
C SER A 216 -4.26 17.28 -12.02
N SER A 217 -5.27 16.65 -12.65
CA SER A 217 -5.50 16.75 -14.09
C SER A 217 -5.87 18.19 -14.46
N ILE A 218 -5.08 18.80 -15.33
CA ILE A 218 -5.30 20.19 -15.79
C ILE A 218 -6.59 20.31 -16.61
N SER A 219 -6.98 19.23 -17.30
CA SER A 219 -8.16 19.19 -18.18
C SER A 219 -9.41 18.65 -17.47
N ALA A 220 -9.32 18.24 -16.21
CA ALA A 220 -10.33 17.46 -15.50
C ALA A 220 -10.74 16.14 -16.23
N HIS A 221 -10.09 15.83 -17.32
CA HIS A 221 -10.27 14.60 -18.08
C HIS A 221 -9.79 13.42 -17.23
N ASP A 222 -10.57 12.33 -17.14
CA ASP A 222 -10.31 11.18 -16.29
C ASP A 222 -10.13 11.49 -14.79
N SER A 223 -10.58 12.65 -14.32
CA SER A 223 -10.61 12.96 -12.90
C SER A 223 -11.93 12.51 -12.28
N PHE A 224 -11.85 11.99 -11.06
CA PHE A 224 -13.01 11.62 -10.27
C PHE A 224 -12.80 12.06 -8.83
N HIS A 225 -13.80 12.74 -8.29
CA HIS A 225 -13.86 13.16 -6.89
C HIS A 225 -15.17 12.65 -6.32
N GLY A 226 -15.11 11.92 -5.22
CA GLY A 226 -16.33 11.35 -4.67
C GLY A 226 -16.16 10.76 -3.29
N THR A 227 -17.24 10.17 -2.78
CA THR A 227 -17.28 9.48 -1.51
C THR A 227 -17.50 8.00 -1.73
N ALA A 228 -16.66 7.19 -1.12
CA ALA A 228 -16.77 5.73 -1.08
C ALA A 228 -17.22 5.27 0.30
N ILE A 229 -18.08 4.25 0.34
CA ILE A 229 -18.56 3.60 1.56
C ILE A 229 -18.34 2.10 1.41
N SER A 230 -17.55 1.52 2.31
CA SER A 230 -17.41 0.07 2.42
C SER A 230 -18.15 -0.46 3.62
N LEU A 231 -18.88 -1.56 3.45
CA LEU A 231 -19.46 -2.34 4.53
C LEU A 231 -18.62 -3.59 4.75
N VAL A 232 -18.36 -3.93 6.00
CA VAL A 232 -17.52 -5.05 6.42
C VAL A 232 -18.27 -5.87 7.45
N GLN A 233 -18.47 -7.14 7.18
CA GLN A 233 -19.09 -8.11 8.09
C GLN A 233 -18.04 -9.01 8.72
N HIS A 234 -18.26 -9.39 9.98
CA HIS A 234 -17.33 -10.12 10.82
C HIS A 234 -17.87 -11.51 11.16
N PRO A 235 -17.82 -12.48 10.22
CA PRO A 235 -18.19 -13.86 10.50
C PRO A 235 -17.14 -14.53 11.40
N ASN A 236 -17.58 -15.47 12.22
CA ASN A 236 -16.72 -16.34 13.01
C ASN A 236 -17.21 -17.79 12.90
N THR A 237 -16.55 -18.72 13.57
CA THR A 237 -16.89 -20.14 13.51
C THR A 237 -18.28 -20.47 14.06
N GLU A 238 -18.82 -19.65 14.97
CA GLU A 238 -20.13 -19.81 15.60
C GLU A 238 -21.21 -19.02 14.87
N GLU A 239 -20.89 -17.78 14.44
CA GLU A 239 -21.81 -16.85 13.81
C GLU A 239 -21.39 -16.66 12.34
N ARG A 240 -22.01 -17.41 11.42
CA ARG A 240 -21.74 -17.33 9.96
C ARG A 240 -22.70 -16.46 9.21
N GLY A 241 -23.81 -16.06 9.84
CA GLY A 241 -24.91 -15.35 9.23
C GLY A 241 -25.70 -16.18 8.22
N ASN A 242 -26.83 -15.65 7.79
CA ASN A 242 -27.70 -16.27 6.80
C ASN A 242 -27.51 -15.62 5.43
N ASP A 243 -27.35 -16.44 4.40
CA ASP A 243 -27.27 -15.93 3.03
C ASP A 243 -28.62 -15.33 2.64
N ARG A 244 -28.59 -14.16 2.00
CA ARG A 244 -29.76 -13.49 1.47
C ARG A 244 -30.12 -14.07 0.11
N ALA A 245 -31.41 -14.01 -0.25
CA ALA A 245 -31.84 -14.40 -1.57
C ALA A 245 -31.09 -13.58 -2.65
N THR A 246 -30.40 -14.26 -3.54
CA THR A 246 -29.78 -13.63 -4.69
C THR A 246 -30.82 -13.31 -5.76
N ASP A 247 -30.62 -12.23 -6.50
CA ASP A 247 -31.46 -11.93 -7.64
C ASP A 247 -31.31 -13.03 -8.69
N VAL A 248 -32.39 -13.74 -8.99
CA VAL A 248 -32.40 -14.73 -10.05
C VAL A 248 -32.33 -14.02 -11.38
N PHE A 249 -31.26 -14.24 -12.08
CA PHE A 249 -31.07 -13.79 -13.45
C PHE A 249 -31.92 -14.68 -14.36
N ASP A 250 -32.93 -14.12 -15.01
CA ASP A 250 -33.76 -14.86 -15.99
C ASP A 250 -33.17 -14.68 -17.40
N PRO A 251 -32.49 -15.67 -17.93
CA PRO A 251 -31.85 -15.57 -19.24
C PRO A 251 -32.84 -15.49 -20.39
N THR A 252 -34.12 -15.82 -20.14
CA THR A 252 -35.18 -15.77 -21.16
C THR A 252 -35.72 -14.36 -21.33
N LYS A 253 -35.65 -13.54 -20.31
CA LYS A 253 -36.05 -12.13 -20.32
C LYS A 253 -34.99 -11.18 -20.82
N SER A 254 -34.11 -11.63 -21.74
CA SER A 254 -33.06 -10.75 -22.25
C SER A 254 -33.67 -9.47 -22.82
N SER A 255 -33.60 -8.41 -22.04
CA SER A 255 -33.90 -7.07 -22.51
C SER A 255 -32.94 -6.74 -23.64
N THR A 256 -33.46 -6.49 -24.82
CA THR A 256 -32.68 -5.90 -25.91
C THR A 256 -32.23 -4.48 -25.60
N SER A 257 -32.74 -3.92 -24.50
CA SER A 257 -32.40 -2.59 -24.00
C SER A 257 -31.05 -2.61 -23.29
N LYS A 258 -30.09 -1.90 -23.86
CA LYS A 258 -28.79 -1.60 -23.21
C LYS A 258 -28.91 -0.49 -22.14
N LYS A 259 -30.14 -0.04 -21.83
CA LYS A 259 -30.39 1.05 -20.87
C LYS A 259 -30.18 0.54 -19.44
N ILE A 260 -29.41 1.28 -18.68
CA ILE A 260 -29.14 1.01 -17.28
C ILE A 260 -30.07 1.86 -16.42
N ALA A 261 -30.76 1.23 -15.47
CA ALA A 261 -31.63 1.90 -14.52
C ALA A 261 -30.88 2.92 -13.65
N GLN A 262 -31.60 3.87 -13.08
CA GLN A 262 -31.05 4.81 -12.10
C GLN A 262 -31.07 4.18 -10.70
N LEU A 263 -30.15 4.58 -9.84
CA LEU A 263 -30.21 4.24 -8.41
C LEU A 263 -31.42 4.94 -7.77
N PRO A 264 -31.99 4.39 -6.68
CA PRO A 264 -33.05 5.05 -5.95
C PRO A 264 -32.69 6.49 -5.57
N SER A 265 -33.62 7.44 -5.72
CA SER A 265 -33.36 8.86 -5.40
C SER A 265 -33.01 9.05 -3.93
N SER A 266 -33.63 8.26 -3.03
CA SER A 266 -33.34 8.26 -1.59
C SER A 266 -31.88 7.92 -1.27
N TYR A 267 -31.19 7.25 -2.17
CA TYR A 267 -29.77 6.95 -2.07
C TYR A 267 -28.90 7.97 -2.81
N SER A 268 -29.21 8.29 -4.06
CA SER A 268 -28.36 9.06 -4.95
C SER A 268 -28.42 10.58 -4.73
N GLU A 269 -29.52 11.09 -4.15
CA GLU A 269 -29.68 12.52 -3.86
C GLU A 269 -29.20 12.82 -2.44
N VAL A 270 -28.21 13.71 -2.32
CA VAL A 270 -27.67 14.16 -1.03
C VAL A 270 -28.41 15.41 -0.57
N PRO A 271 -29.26 15.33 0.47
CA PRO A 271 -30.00 16.49 0.96
C PRO A 271 -29.06 17.53 1.57
N PRO A 272 -29.29 18.81 1.34
CA PRO A 272 -28.50 19.85 1.98
C PRO A 272 -28.67 19.81 3.51
N VAL A 273 -27.59 19.99 4.25
CA VAL A 273 -27.57 20.03 5.72
C VAL A 273 -27.01 21.38 6.15
N ALA A 274 -27.79 22.11 6.94
CA ALA A 274 -27.34 23.33 7.61
C ALA A 274 -27.16 23.02 9.11
N LEU A 275 -26.00 23.35 9.65
CA LEU A 275 -25.81 23.33 11.09
C LEU A 275 -26.30 24.68 11.67
N PRO A 276 -27.17 24.64 12.69
CA PRO A 276 -27.50 25.85 13.44
C PRO A 276 -26.24 26.40 14.11
N SER A 277 -26.12 27.71 14.23
CA SER A 277 -25.03 28.34 14.94
C SER A 277 -25.08 27.93 16.41
N GLY A 278 -24.10 27.17 16.85
CA GLY A 278 -24.05 26.66 18.22
C GLY A 278 -22.61 26.46 18.68
N GLN A 279 -22.43 26.48 20.00
CA GLN A 279 -21.14 26.16 20.61
C GLN A 279 -20.90 24.66 20.60
N LEU A 280 -19.81 24.23 19.96
CA LEU A 280 -19.45 22.83 19.89
C LEU A 280 -18.82 22.36 21.23
N ARG A 281 -19.62 21.78 22.10
CA ARG A 281 -19.20 21.20 23.38
C ARG A 281 -19.31 19.70 23.34
N VAL A 282 -18.33 19.02 23.95
CA VAL A 282 -18.40 17.58 24.15
C VAL A 282 -19.58 17.26 25.09
N PRO A 283 -20.39 16.22 24.82
CA PRO A 283 -21.40 15.73 25.76
C PRO A 283 -20.82 15.41 27.14
N GLU A 284 -21.66 15.37 28.14
CA GLU A 284 -21.24 15.13 29.51
C GLU A 284 -20.56 13.75 29.64
N THR A 285 -19.41 13.74 30.30
CA THR A 285 -18.57 12.56 30.45
C THR A 285 -18.25 12.35 31.92
N THR A 286 -18.36 11.15 32.40
CA THR A 286 -17.91 10.81 33.76
C THR A 286 -16.38 10.67 33.72
N GLY A 287 -15.64 11.66 34.23
CA GLY A 287 -14.18 11.63 34.31
C GLY A 287 -13.58 10.43 35.06
N GLN A 288 -14.41 9.73 35.84
CA GLN A 288 -14.07 8.46 36.50
C GLN A 288 -13.76 7.35 35.51
N LEU A 289 -14.45 7.29 34.33
CA LEU A 289 -14.18 6.26 33.31
C LEU A 289 -12.80 6.37 32.73
N ILE A 290 -12.33 7.61 32.50
CA ILE A 290 -10.97 7.85 32.00
C ILE A 290 -9.93 7.48 33.06
N SER A 291 -10.24 7.72 34.34
CA SER A 291 -9.36 7.39 35.47
C SER A 291 -9.34 5.90 35.82
N GLN A 292 -10.47 5.22 35.75
CA GLN A 292 -10.59 3.78 36.04
C GLN A 292 -9.82 2.91 35.03
N HIS A 293 -9.74 3.35 33.76
CA HIS A 293 -8.90 2.68 32.78
C HIS A 293 -7.40 2.77 33.12
N GLN A 294 -7.02 3.66 34.04
CA GLN A 294 -5.65 3.74 34.56
C GLN A 294 -5.26 2.54 35.42
N ALA A 295 -6.20 1.90 36.06
CA ALA A 295 -5.92 0.85 37.06
C ALA A 295 -5.78 -0.56 36.46
N SER A 296 -6.30 -0.82 35.23
CA SER A 296 -6.34 -2.18 34.69
C SER A 296 -5.15 -2.58 33.81
N SER A 297 -4.13 -1.73 33.66
CA SER A 297 -3.05 -1.96 32.68
C SER A 297 -1.86 -2.81 33.19
N ASN A 298 -1.88 -3.32 34.42
CA ASN A 298 -0.68 -3.90 35.04
C ASN A 298 -0.51 -5.43 34.92
N SER A 299 -1.29 -6.13 34.10
CA SER A 299 -1.19 -7.60 34.00
C SER A 299 -0.93 -8.20 32.62
N GLU A 300 -0.86 -7.40 31.58
CA GLU A 300 -0.43 -7.95 30.28
C GLU A 300 1.10 -7.96 30.21
N SER A 301 1.66 -9.16 30.04
CA SER A 301 3.07 -9.36 29.66
C SER A 301 3.43 -8.41 28.51
N ASP A 302 4.51 -7.64 28.70
CA ASP A 302 5.00 -6.70 27.68
C ASP A 302 5.71 -7.49 26.58
N ARG A 303 4.92 -8.10 25.69
CA ARG A 303 5.39 -8.99 24.62
C ARG A 303 6.43 -8.30 23.71
N GLU A 304 6.42 -7.00 23.65
CA GLU A 304 7.44 -6.21 22.95
C GLU A 304 8.80 -6.35 23.64
N ILE A 305 8.85 -6.38 24.95
CA ILE A 305 10.08 -6.63 25.72
C ILE A 305 10.51 -8.09 25.54
N ASP A 306 9.59 -9.03 25.68
CA ASP A 306 9.88 -10.46 25.44
C ASP A 306 10.43 -10.71 24.04
N TRP A 307 9.91 -9.97 23.02
CA TRP A 307 10.45 -10.01 21.67
C TRP A 307 11.88 -9.47 21.58
N LEU A 308 12.17 -8.36 22.26
CA LEU A 308 13.52 -7.78 22.27
C LEU A 308 14.53 -8.73 22.91
N ASP A 309 14.15 -9.41 23.99
CA ASP A 309 15.00 -10.42 24.65
C ASP A 309 15.23 -11.64 23.75
N ASN A 310 14.17 -12.15 23.10
CA ASN A 310 14.29 -13.20 22.09
C ASN A 310 15.18 -12.78 20.92
N ALA A 311 15.04 -11.56 20.43
CA ALA A 311 15.87 -11.05 19.33
C ALA A 311 17.35 -10.95 19.77
N LYS A 312 17.62 -10.52 20.98
CA LYS A 312 18.98 -10.49 21.56
C LYS A 312 19.57 -11.90 21.62
N GLU A 313 18.84 -12.90 22.10
CA GLU A 313 19.29 -14.27 22.15
C GLU A 313 19.59 -14.83 20.74
N LEU A 314 18.67 -14.63 19.80
CA LEU A 314 18.82 -15.18 18.45
C LEU A 314 19.93 -14.51 17.64
N LEU A 315 20.18 -13.22 17.87
CA LEU A 315 21.27 -12.50 17.17
C LEU A 315 22.66 -12.91 17.61
N SER A 316 22.80 -13.55 18.79
CA SER A 316 24.06 -14.12 19.29
C SER A 316 24.38 -15.46 18.61
N LYS A 317 23.44 -16.11 17.98
CA LYS A 317 23.64 -17.39 17.25
C LYS A 317 24.35 -17.15 15.91
N GLU A 318 25.18 -18.08 15.51
CA GLU A 318 25.86 -18.03 14.20
C GLU A 318 24.86 -18.27 13.06
N GLU A 319 23.95 -19.24 13.22
CA GLU A 319 22.91 -19.56 12.24
C GLU A 319 21.53 -19.64 12.90
N LEU A 320 20.52 -19.16 12.17
CA LEU A 320 19.11 -19.24 12.58
C LEU A 320 18.49 -20.56 12.13
N ASN A 321 17.76 -21.22 13.02
CA ASN A 321 16.93 -22.37 12.68
C ASN A 321 15.62 -21.93 12.00
N LYS A 322 14.92 -22.88 11.34
CA LYS A 322 13.62 -22.61 10.70
C LYS A 322 12.53 -22.13 11.66
N SER A 323 12.65 -22.43 12.94
CA SER A 323 11.73 -22.06 14.02
C SER A 323 12.16 -20.79 14.77
N ASP A 324 13.28 -20.20 14.43
CA ASP A 324 13.78 -18.98 15.07
C ASP A 324 13.14 -17.75 14.44
N PHE A 325 12.23 -17.10 15.17
CA PHE A 325 11.49 -15.94 14.72
C PHE A 325 12.06 -14.66 15.38
N ILE A 326 12.95 -14.01 14.65
CA ILE A 326 13.64 -12.81 15.12
C ILE A 326 12.88 -11.51 14.81
N SER A 327 12.13 -11.43 13.69
CA SER A 327 11.32 -10.26 13.39
C SER A 327 10.11 -10.15 14.33
N TRP A 328 9.76 -8.93 14.71
CA TRP A 328 8.65 -8.67 15.63
C TRP A 328 7.33 -9.32 15.19
N ALA A 329 6.96 -9.19 13.91
CA ALA A 329 5.72 -9.74 13.41
C ALA A 329 5.71 -11.27 13.39
N ALA A 330 6.83 -11.93 13.05
CA ALA A 330 6.94 -13.38 13.10
C ALA A 330 6.94 -13.90 14.53
N TYR A 331 7.61 -13.22 15.45
CA TYR A 331 7.58 -13.54 16.88
C TYR A 331 6.17 -13.44 17.45
N CYS A 332 5.50 -12.31 17.26
CA CYS A 332 4.12 -12.14 17.71
C CYS A 332 3.16 -13.15 17.08
N ALA A 333 3.30 -13.41 15.77
CA ALA A 333 2.50 -14.44 15.09
C ALA A 333 2.72 -15.84 15.65
N SER A 334 3.94 -16.19 16.09
CA SER A 334 4.24 -17.48 16.69
C SER A 334 3.63 -17.67 18.08
N LYS A 335 3.35 -16.56 18.77
CA LYS A 335 2.71 -16.54 20.10
C LYS A 335 1.20 -16.33 20.05
N SER A 336 0.67 -16.01 18.86
CA SER A 336 -0.77 -15.83 18.66
C SER A 336 -1.47 -17.19 18.53
N SER A 337 -2.63 -17.35 19.15
CA SER A 337 -3.50 -18.51 18.94
C SER A 337 -4.06 -18.50 17.52
N LEU A 338 -4.44 -19.68 17.02
CA LEU A 338 -5.12 -19.79 15.73
C LEU A 338 -6.41 -18.96 15.77
N PRO A 339 -6.68 -18.14 14.76
CA PRO A 339 -7.87 -17.29 14.75
C PRO A 339 -9.14 -18.13 14.67
N SER A 340 -10.12 -17.82 15.53
CA SER A 340 -11.49 -18.35 15.45
C SER A 340 -12.35 -17.65 14.41
N HIS A 341 -11.78 -16.67 13.68
CA HIS A 341 -12.49 -15.84 12.72
C HIS A 341 -12.46 -16.45 11.32
N GLU A 342 -13.58 -16.28 10.62
CA GLU A 342 -13.64 -16.46 9.17
C GLU A 342 -13.23 -15.16 8.47
N PRO A 343 -12.78 -15.22 7.20
CA PRO A 343 -12.48 -14.00 6.44
C PRO A 343 -13.70 -13.07 6.36
N ALA A 344 -13.47 -11.79 6.57
CA ALA A 344 -14.52 -10.78 6.54
C ALA A 344 -15.17 -10.67 5.16
N ILE A 345 -16.48 -10.45 5.14
CA ILE A 345 -17.22 -10.16 3.91
C ILE A 345 -17.20 -8.65 3.69
N ILE A 346 -16.55 -8.23 2.60
CA ILE A 346 -16.36 -6.81 2.28
C ILE A 346 -17.16 -6.47 1.03
N SER A 347 -17.91 -5.38 1.08
CA SER A 347 -18.66 -4.87 -0.07
C SER A 347 -18.62 -3.35 -0.14
N LEU A 348 -18.33 -2.83 -1.33
CA LEU A 348 -18.40 -1.40 -1.63
C LEU A 348 -19.84 -1.06 -2.03
N LEU A 349 -20.40 0.01 -1.46
CA LEU A 349 -21.64 0.61 -1.95
C LEU A 349 -21.38 1.43 -3.22
N PRO A 350 -22.40 1.69 -4.06
CA PRO A 350 -22.25 2.61 -5.17
C PRO A 350 -21.71 3.97 -4.69
N MET A 351 -20.66 4.46 -5.33
CA MET A 351 -19.97 5.71 -4.93
C MET A 351 -20.83 6.94 -5.22
N PHE A 352 -20.65 7.96 -4.41
CA PHE A 352 -21.25 9.28 -4.62
C PHE A 352 -20.26 10.19 -5.36
N PHE A 353 -20.82 11.10 -6.18
CA PHE A 353 -20.02 12.13 -6.88
C PHE A 353 -19.85 13.42 -6.04
N GLU A 354 -20.12 13.32 -4.76
CA GLU A 354 -20.00 14.41 -3.78
C GLU A 354 -18.75 14.21 -2.93
N ASN A 355 -18.11 15.32 -2.56
CA ASN A 355 -16.92 15.31 -1.71
C ASN A 355 -17.30 14.86 -0.29
N ALA A 356 -16.59 13.88 0.25
CA ALA A 356 -16.77 13.38 1.61
C ALA A 356 -16.62 14.46 2.70
N HIS A 357 -15.84 15.51 2.45
CA HIS A 357 -15.61 16.61 3.41
C HIS A 357 -16.78 17.61 3.52
N SER A 358 -17.94 17.29 2.97
CA SER A 358 -19.14 18.10 3.17
C SER A 358 -20.00 17.53 4.31
N LEU A 359 -20.59 18.42 5.11
CA LEU A 359 -21.52 18.03 6.18
C LEU A 359 -22.72 17.24 5.64
N ALA A 360 -23.25 17.67 4.49
CA ALA A 360 -24.36 17.01 3.83
C ALA A 360 -24.00 15.57 3.46
N MET A 361 -22.82 15.35 2.86
CA MET A 361 -22.38 14.02 2.44
C MET A 361 -22.14 13.10 3.65
N ILE A 362 -21.51 13.59 4.73
CA ILE A 362 -21.31 12.78 5.94
C ILE A 362 -22.63 12.42 6.60
N ALA A 363 -23.57 13.37 6.76
CA ALA A 363 -24.89 13.08 7.31
C ALA A 363 -25.66 12.07 6.46
N HIS A 364 -25.56 12.20 5.13
CA HIS A 364 -26.16 11.27 4.19
C HIS A 364 -25.51 9.89 4.27
N SER A 365 -24.19 9.81 4.33
CA SER A 365 -23.44 8.55 4.53
C SER A 365 -23.85 7.84 5.83
N MET A 366 -23.98 8.58 6.94
CA MET A 366 -24.45 8.03 8.21
C MET A 366 -25.86 7.41 8.06
N LYS A 367 -26.78 8.12 7.39
CA LYS A 367 -28.13 7.63 7.13
C LYS A 367 -28.15 6.38 6.23
N VAL A 368 -27.40 6.38 5.14
CA VAL A 368 -27.30 5.26 4.20
C VAL A 368 -26.73 4.03 4.91
N ILE A 369 -25.65 4.20 5.68
CA ILE A 369 -25.03 3.10 6.44
C ILE A 369 -26.03 2.54 7.47
N LYS A 370 -26.70 3.42 8.22
CA LYS A 370 -27.73 2.97 9.19
C LYS A 370 -28.82 2.15 8.53
N SER A 371 -29.35 2.62 7.39
CA SER A 371 -30.37 1.89 6.65
C SER A 371 -29.87 0.52 6.18
N ALA A 372 -28.67 0.43 5.64
CA ALA A 372 -28.10 -0.84 5.18
C ALA A 372 -27.80 -1.80 6.34
N VAL A 373 -27.18 -1.31 7.43
CA VAL A 373 -26.87 -2.13 8.61
C VAL A 373 -28.12 -2.65 9.29
N GLN A 374 -29.13 -1.79 9.50
CA GLN A 374 -30.38 -2.19 10.14
C GLN A 374 -31.28 -3.07 9.26
N HIS A 375 -31.10 -3.02 7.93
CA HIS A 375 -31.78 -3.94 7.02
C HIS A 375 -31.30 -5.38 7.21
N ILE A 376 -30.01 -5.59 7.40
CA ILE A 376 -29.41 -6.93 7.58
C ILE A 376 -29.28 -7.37 9.05
N ASN A 377 -29.25 -6.41 9.98
CA ASN A 377 -29.18 -6.65 11.43
C ASN A 377 -29.96 -5.57 12.20
N PRO A 378 -31.29 -5.71 12.34
CA PRO A 378 -32.18 -4.65 12.81
C PRO A 378 -31.86 -4.06 14.19
N SER A 379 -31.26 -4.83 15.08
CA SER A 379 -30.89 -4.38 16.44
C SER A 379 -29.51 -3.73 16.53
N GLN A 380 -28.76 -3.74 15.45
CA GLN A 380 -27.38 -3.23 15.50
C GLN A 380 -27.32 -1.72 15.36
N ILE A 381 -26.52 -1.11 16.24
CA ILE A 381 -26.10 0.29 16.12
C ILE A 381 -24.95 0.36 15.10
N PRO A 382 -25.04 1.24 14.09
CA PRO A 382 -24.00 1.40 13.07
C PRO A 382 -22.68 1.83 13.68
N VAL A 383 -21.61 1.17 13.27
CA VAL A 383 -20.22 1.52 13.58
C VAL A 383 -19.55 2.02 12.32
N ILE A 384 -19.02 3.23 12.34
CA ILE A 384 -18.48 3.92 11.15
C ILE A 384 -17.07 4.40 11.44
N ALA A 385 -16.09 3.89 10.70
CA ALA A 385 -14.71 4.35 10.76
C ALA A 385 -14.45 5.39 9.66
N VAL A 386 -13.80 6.48 10.02
CA VAL A 386 -13.49 7.60 9.13
C VAL A 386 -12.12 8.18 9.44
N ASP A 387 -11.53 8.90 8.49
CA ASP A 387 -10.30 9.65 8.73
C ASP A 387 -10.50 10.83 9.71
N GLN A 388 -9.43 11.53 10.10
CA GLN A 388 -9.52 12.57 11.14
C GLN A 388 -10.40 13.76 10.73
N PRO A 389 -10.32 14.35 9.54
CA PRO A 389 -11.23 15.41 9.11
C PRO A 389 -12.70 15.01 9.11
N LEU A 390 -13.01 13.83 8.59
CA LEU A 390 -14.38 13.31 8.54
C LEU A 390 -14.90 12.95 9.94
N PHE A 391 -14.02 12.45 10.82
CA PHE A 391 -14.35 12.22 12.24
C PHE A 391 -14.80 13.52 12.93
N ALA A 392 -14.06 14.59 12.71
CA ALA A 392 -14.41 15.90 13.25
C ALA A 392 -15.79 16.39 12.76
N LEU A 393 -16.08 16.21 11.47
CA LEU A 393 -17.38 16.56 10.89
C LEU A 393 -18.51 15.67 11.42
N ALA A 394 -18.28 14.38 11.50
CA ALA A 394 -19.27 13.43 12.03
C ALA A 394 -19.62 13.72 13.50
N LYS A 395 -18.61 14.07 14.32
CA LYS A 395 -18.84 14.49 15.71
C LYS A 395 -19.59 15.82 15.81
N GLN A 396 -19.34 16.76 14.93
CA GLN A 396 -20.13 18.01 14.87
C GLN A 396 -21.59 17.69 14.56
N ILE A 397 -21.87 16.82 13.59
CA ILE A 397 -23.22 16.38 13.26
C ILE A 397 -23.86 15.69 14.48
N GLN A 398 -23.16 14.77 15.16
CA GLN A 398 -23.68 14.08 16.35
C GLN A 398 -24.06 15.04 17.48
N TRP A 399 -23.28 16.08 17.72
CA TRP A 399 -23.47 16.97 18.86
C TRP A 399 -24.42 18.14 18.58
N ILE A 400 -24.55 18.57 17.30
CA ILE A 400 -25.42 19.68 16.93
C ILE A 400 -26.78 19.18 16.44
N LEU A 401 -26.83 18.08 15.69
CA LEU A 401 -28.06 17.46 15.18
C LEU A 401 -28.42 16.21 15.99
N GLY A 402 -28.29 16.30 17.32
CA GLY A 402 -28.42 15.19 18.25
C GLY A 402 -29.78 14.50 18.27
N GLU A 403 -30.86 15.12 17.77
CA GLU A 403 -32.18 14.48 17.65
C GLU A 403 -32.13 13.28 16.68
N ILE A 404 -31.33 13.37 15.61
CA ILE A 404 -31.28 12.36 14.53
C ILE A 404 -30.00 11.54 14.58
N TYR A 405 -28.87 12.17 14.94
CA TYR A 405 -27.52 11.59 14.76
C TYR A 405 -26.74 11.42 16.07
N ASN A 406 -27.39 11.41 17.24
CA ASN A 406 -26.71 11.38 18.54
C ASN A 406 -25.75 10.17 18.73
N GLU A 407 -24.94 10.25 19.79
CA GLU A 407 -23.96 9.20 20.12
C GLU A 407 -24.61 7.88 20.54
N ASP A 408 -25.92 7.85 20.89
CA ASP A 408 -26.63 6.61 21.20
C ASP A 408 -27.07 5.85 19.92
N GLN A 409 -27.13 6.52 18.78
CA GLN A 409 -27.57 5.94 17.50
C GLN A 409 -26.43 5.55 16.58
N TYR A 410 -25.22 6.05 16.81
CA TYR A 410 -24.07 5.81 15.96
C TYR A 410 -22.78 5.77 16.79
N VAL A 411 -21.94 4.78 16.52
CA VAL A 411 -20.56 4.74 17.00
C VAL A 411 -19.65 5.20 15.88
N ILE A 412 -19.03 6.37 16.03
CA ILE A 412 -18.05 6.89 15.09
C ILE A 412 -16.65 6.57 15.61
N MET A 413 -15.84 5.95 14.76
CA MET A 413 -14.45 5.60 15.05
C MET A 413 -13.50 6.46 14.23
N LEU A 414 -12.43 6.88 14.86
CA LEU A 414 -11.28 7.42 14.12
C LEU A 414 -10.50 6.26 13.48
N GLY A 415 -10.17 6.38 12.20
CA GLY A 415 -9.51 5.34 11.42
C GLY A 415 -8.17 4.90 12.03
N GLY A 416 -8.03 3.61 12.26
CA GLY A 416 -6.85 3.04 12.90
C GLY A 416 -5.57 3.15 12.06
N LEU A 417 -5.69 3.05 10.73
CA LEU A 417 -4.59 3.30 9.80
C LEU A 417 -4.06 4.73 9.94
N HIS A 418 -4.99 5.71 9.98
CA HIS A 418 -4.65 7.13 10.08
C HIS A 418 -4.06 7.48 11.46
N ILE A 419 -4.52 6.81 12.55
CA ILE A 419 -3.90 6.92 13.88
C ILE A 419 -2.45 6.41 13.82
N GLU A 420 -2.23 5.25 13.24
CA GLU A 420 -0.90 4.66 13.08
C GLU A 420 0.04 5.54 12.25
N MET A 421 -0.43 6.02 11.11
CA MET A 421 0.34 6.94 10.26
C MET A 421 0.71 8.23 11.01
N ALA A 422 -0.22 8.77 11.78
CA ALA A 422 0.03 9.97 12.58
C ALA A 422 1.04 9.72 13.71
N ALA A 423 0.98 8.55 14.37
CA ALA A 423 1.93 8.16 15.40
C ALA A 423 3.36 8.03 14.85
N PHE A 424 3.52 7.33 13.74
CA PHE A 424 4.84 7.23 13.09
C PHE A 424 5.33 8.55 12.50
N LYS A 425 4.45 9.40 11.98
CA LYS A 425 4.81 10.74 11.53
C LYS A 425 5.25 11.65 12.68
N MET A 426 4.59 11.55 13.82
CA MET A 426 4.97 12.26 15.05
C MET A 426 6.35 11.78 15.53
N LEU A 427 6.59 10.48 15.60
CA LEU A 427 7.89 9.90 15.92
C LEU A 427 8.96 10.30 14.89
N GLY A 428 8.63 10.32 13.60
CA GLY A 428 9.51 10.80 12.54
C GLY A 428 9.90 12.27 12.71
N LYS A 429 8.97 13.13 13.12
CA LYS A 429 9.28 14.53 13.46
C LYS A 429 10.28 14.63 14.61
N TRP A 430 10.13 13.78 15.63
CA TRP A 430 11.05 13.70 16.77
C TRP A 430 12.43 13.21 16.36
N LEU A 431 12.53 12.29 15.41
CA LEU A 431 13.77 11.70 14.88
C LEU A 431 14.47 12.57 13.82
N THR A 432 13.80 13.58 13.28
CA THR A 432 14.36 14.41 12.20
C THR A 432 15.67 15.08 12.65
N CYS A 433 16.74 14.92 11.88
CA CYS A 433 18.11 15.44 12.15
C CYS A 433 18.80 14.85 13.40
N SER A 434 18.27 13.79 14.02
CA SER A 434 18.96 13.09 15.11
C SER A 434 20.12 12.20 14.64
N GLY A 435 20.11 11.81 13.37
CA GLY A 435 21.00 10.83 12.75
C GLY A 435 20.37 9.47 12.49
N TRP A 436 19.09 9.29 12.83
CA TRP A 436 18.39 8.02 12.60
C TRP A 436 18.28 7.64 11.12
N ALA A 437 17.84 8.57 10.26
CA ALA A 437 17.73 8.32 8.83
C ALA A 437 19.09 8.01 8.21
N GLU A 438 20.12 8.73 8.63
CA GLU A 438 21.49 8.57 8.20
C GLU A 438 22.08 7.21 8.66
N SER A 439 21.74 6.75 9.88
CA SER A 439 22.17 5.43 10.35
C SER A 439 21.56 4.28 9.54
N LEU A 440 20.29 4.38 9.16
CA LEU A 440 19.64 3.41 8.27
C LEU A 440 20.26 3.39 6.88
N CYS A 441 20.67 4.55 6.36
CA CYS A 441 21.35 4.63 5.06
C CYS A 441 22.77 4.05 5.14
N ASN A 442 23.50 4.35 6.19
CA ASN A 442 24.85 3.84 6.40
C ASN A 442 24.84 2.31 6.58
N ALA A 443 23.84 1.79 7.26
CA ALA A 443 23.61 0.35 7.41
C ALA A 443 23.14 -0.35 6.12
N GLY A 444 22.79 0.38 5.06
CA GLY A 444 22.24 -0.17 3.82
C GLY A 444 20.80 -0.71 3.96
N VAL A 445 20.11 -0.40 5.06
CA VAL A 445 18.71 -0.78 5.29
C VAL A 445 17.77 0.01 4.36
N ALA A 446 18.11 1.25 4.08
CA ALA A 446 17.33 2.12 3.20
C ALA A 446 18.22 3.04 2.38
N THR A 447 17.76 3.47 1.20
CA THR A 447 18.35 4.60 0.49
C THR A 447 17.87 5.91 1.11
N GLN A 448 18.60 7.02 0.91
CA GLN A 448 18.28 8.30 1.54
C GLN A 448 16.81 8.74 1.32
N GLY A 449 16.33 8.73 0.07
CA GLY A 449 14.94 9.12 -0.22
C GLY A 449 13.90 8.19 0.42
N VAL A 450 14.25 6.92 0.64
CA VAL A 450 13.40 5.97 1.35
C VAL A 450 13.43 6.24 2.86
N ALA A 451 14.60 6.52 3.45
CA ALA A 451 14.73 6.86 4.87
C ALA A 451 13.98 8.18 5.19
N ASP A 452 14.10 9.19 4.31
CA ASP A 452 13.31 10.43 4.42
C ASP A 452 11.80 10.17 4.38
N SER A 453 11.37 9.19 3.55
CA SER A 453 9.95 8.80 3.49
C SER A 453 9.45 8.14 4.78
N PHE A 454 10.33 7.51 5.57
CA PHE A 454 9.98 6.94 6.88
C PHE A 454 9.70 8.03 7.92
N LEU A 455 10.43 9.14 7.89
CA LEU A 455 10.15 10.30 8.75
C LEU A 455 8.76 10.91 8.49
N ALA A 456 8.27 10.79 7.26
CA ALA A 456 6.93 11.23 6.86
C ALA A 456 5.84 10.14 6.99
N ALA A 457 6.21 8.92 7.34
CA ALA A 457 5.34 7.72 7.33
C ALA A 457 4.64 7.47 5.98
N SER A 458 5.27 7.85 4.86
CA SER A 458 4.66 7.76 3.52
C SER A 458 4.54 6.33 3.00
N HIS A 459 5.35 5.41 3.49
CA HIS A 459 5.34 3.98 3.15
C HIS A 459 5.23 3.13 4.40
N LEU A 460 4.03 3.04 4.95
CA LEU A 460 3.77 2.52 6.29
C LEU A 460 4.40 1.14 6.58
N THR A 461 4.28 0.17 5.67
CA THR A 461 4.87 -1.17 5.85
C THR A 461 6.39 -1.12 5.99
N ARG A 462 7.06 -0.31 5.17
CA ARG A 462 8.52 -0.13 5.25
C ARG A 462 8.92 0.68 6.48
N THR A 463 8.12 1.68 6.83
CA THR A 463 8.30 2.48 8.06
C THR A 463 8.23 1.59 9.30
N ARG A 464 7.22 0.73 9.41
CA ARG A 464 7.13 -0.26 10.50
C ARG A 464 8.38 -1.13 10.60
N ARG A 465 8.85 -1.67 9.46
CA ARG A 465 10.06 -2.49 9.43
C ARG A 465 11.29 -1.70 9.91
N ALA A 466 11.45 -0.46 9.45
CA ALA A 466 12.57 0.37 9.88
C ALA A 466 12.56 0.61 11.39
N HIS A 467 11.38 0.86 11.99
CA HIS A 467 11.25 1.02 13.44
C HIS A 467 11.48 -0.28 14.21
N GLN A 468 11.05 -1.43 13.68
CA GLN A 468 11.34 -2.74 14.28
C GLN A 468 12.85 -3.03 14.29
N VAL A 469 13.52 -2.83 13.15
CA VAL A 469 14.98 -3.00 13.05
C VAL A 469 15.69 -2.05 14.02
N THR A 470 15.22 -0.80 14.11
CA THR A 470 15.80 0.19 15.03
C THR A 470 15.58 -0.20 16.49
N ALA A 471 14.38 -0.62 16.87
CA ALA A 471 14.07 -1.01 18.25
C ALA A 471 14.94 -2.19 18.72
N ALA A 472 15.07 -3.23 17.88
CA ALA A 472 15.96 -4.36 18.16
C ALA A 472 17.42 -3.91 18.27
N SER A 473 17.88 -3.01 17.40
CA SER A 473 19.25 -2.50 17.43
C SER A 473 19.54 -1.65 18.67
N LEU A 474 18.62 -0.74 19.02
CA LEU A 474 18.77 0.11 20.21
C LEU A 474 18.77 -0.71 21.52
N ASN A 475 17.91 -1.73 21.61
CA ASN A 475 17.90 -2.62 22.77
C ASN A 475 19.23 -3.37 22.95
N LEU A 476 19.80 -3.88 21.86
CA LEU A 476 21.11 -4.54 21.89
C LEU A 476 22.24 -3.58 22.25
N LEU A 477 22.23 -2.37 21.71
CA LEU A 477 23.22 -1.35 22.05
C LEU A 477 23.11 -0.91 23.50
N MET A 478 21.89 -0.82 24.05
CA MET A 478 21.66 -0.53 25.47
C MET A 478 22.16 -1.69 26.34
N SER A 479 21.93 -2.94 25.94
CA SER A 479 22.47 -4.12 26.64
C SER A 479 24.00 -4.12 26.66
N LYS A 480 24.65 -3.80 25.54
CA LYS A 480 26.11 -3.64 25.47
C LYS A 480 26.60 -2.52 26.42
N GLY A 481 25.88 -1.40 26.49
CA GLY A 481 26.22 -0.32 27.44
C GLY A 481 26.13 -0.78 28.89
N TYR A 482 25.18 -1.65 29.22
CA TYR A 482 25.10 -2.25 30.55
C TYR A 482 26.23 -3.25 30.82
N GLU A 483 26.61 -4.07 29.84
CA GLU A 483 27.74 -4.98 29.92
C GLU A 483 29.07 -4.23 30.14
N GLU A 484 29.24 -3.09 29.45
CA GLU A 484 30.40 -2.19 29.68
C GLU A 484 30.38 -1.55 31.08
N TYR A 485 29.19 -1.20 31.58
CA TYR A 485 29.05 -0.73 32.96
C TYR A 485 29.47 -1.82 33.95
N LEU A 486 28.99 -3.05 33.78
CA LEU A 486 29.34 -4.18 34.64
C LEU A 486 30.84 -4.46 34.64
N ALA A 487 31.52 -4.32 33.52
CA ALA A 487 32.96 -4.50 33.38
C ALA A 487 33.79 -3.40 34.07
N LYS A 488 33.19 -2.24 34.35
CA LYS A 488 33.86 -1.08 35.02
C LYS A 488 33.57 -1.02 36.55
N VAL A 489 32.63 -1.85 37.05
CA VAL A 489 32.29 -1.86 38.49
C VAL A 489 33.37 -2.59 39.25
N ASP A 490 33.97 -1.90 40.26
CA ASP A 490 34.93 -2.50 41.18
C ASP A 490 34.28 -3.49 42.14
N ASP A 491 34.96 -4.54 42.56
CA ASP A 491 34.51 -5.61 43.45
C ASP A 491 33.88 -5.11 44.79
N ASN A 492 34.14 -3.87 45.18
CA ASN A 492 33.60 -3.24 46.40
C ASN A 492 32.37 -2.37 46.17
N GLN A 493 31.85 -2.22 44.95
CA GLN A 493 30.69 -1.41 44.63
C GLN A 493 29.46 -2.29 44.45
N GLN A 494 28.33 -1.81 44.97
CA GLN A 494 27.04 -2.49 44.73
C GLN A 494 26.65 -2.42 43.24
N VAL A 495 26.54 -3.56 42.59
CA VAL A 495 26.11 -3.68 41.21
C VAL A 495 24.65 -3.27 41.11
N LYS A 496 24.35 -2.28 40.27
CA LYS A 496 22.96 -1.90 39.95
C LYS A 496 22.33 -2.92 39.00
N SER A 497 21.07 -3.22 39.21
CA SER A 497 20.27 -3.95 38.22
C SER A 497 20.18 -3.17 36.91
N PHE A 498 19.84 -3.84 35.81
CA PHE A 498 19.67 -3.20 34.49
C PHE A 498 18.70 -2.00 34.54
N GLN A 499 17.59 -2.16 35.28
CA GLN A 499 16.58 -1.10 35.38
C GLN A 499 17.12 0.10 36.22
N GLU A 500 17.77 -0.15 37.32
CA GLU A 500 18.37 0.92 38.13
C GLU A 500 19.48 1.66 37.36
N TRP A 501 20.29 0.92 36.60
CA TRP A 501 21.32 1.50 35.75
C TRP A 501 20.69 2.35 34.62
N LYS A 502 19.63 1.85 33.97
CA LYS A 502 18.89 2.57 32.91
C LYS A 502 18.36 3.90 33.46
N GLU A 503 17.68 3.88 34.60
CA GLU A 503 17.11 5.07 35.23
C GLU A 503 18.17 6.09 35.67
N ASP A 504 19.29 5.61 36.20
CA ASP A 504 20.40 6.46 36.60
C ASP A 504 21.09 7.09 35.36
N SER A 505 21.29 6.32 34.30
CA SER A 505 21.87 6.79 33.04
C SER A 505 20.96 7.80 32.34
N GLN A 506 19.65 7.60 32.35
CA GLN A 506 18.68 8.57 31.83
C GLN A 506 18.72 9.90 32.58
N ARG A 507 18.96 9.89 33.89
CA ARG A 507 19.10 11.11 34.68
C ARG A 507 20.41 11.85 34.39
N LYS A 508 21.47 11.15 34.07
CA LYS A 508 22.83 11.71 33.90
C LYS A 508 23.10 12.14 32.47
N SER A 509 22.62 11.39 31.46
CA SER A 509 22.91 11.62 30.05
C SER A 509 21.67 11.99 29.25
N PRO A 510 21.56 13.22 28.74
CA PRO A 510 20.48 13.59 27.82
C PRO A 510 20.48 12.76 26.54
N GLN A 511 21.65 12.31 26.09
CA GLN A 511 21.76 11.42 24.91
C GLN A 511 21.10 10.06 25.19
N PHE A 512 21.42 9.47 26.34
CA PHE A 512 20.80 8.24 26.77
C PHE A 512 19.28 8.39 26.93
N LEU A 513 18.83 9.45 27.60
CA LEU A 513 17.41 9.76 27.80
C LEU A 513 16.67 9.86 26.47
N TYR A 514 17.24 10.56 25.48
CA TYR A 514 16.62 10.72 24.16
C TYR A 514 16.44 9.38 23.47
N TRP A 515 17.51 8.57 23.34
CA TRP A 515 17.43 7.31 22.57
C TRP A 515 16.66 6.21 23.32
N ALA A 516 16.68 6.17 24.63
CA ALA A 516 15.81 5.31 25.43
C ALA A 516 14.34 5.71 25.24
N GLY A 517 14.02 7.02 25.27
CA GLY A 517 12.67 7.51 24.98
C GLY A 517 12.21 7.24 23.54
N VAL A 518 13.11 7.27 22.56
CA VAL A 518 12.82 6.85 21.18
C VAL A 518 12.45 5.36 21.14
N LEU A 519 13.21 4.50 21.82
CA LEU A 519 12.90 3.07 21.92
C LEU A 519 11.52 2.85 22.55
N ASP A 520 11.25 3.46 23.70
CA ASP A 520 9.97 3.33 24.41
C ASP A 520 8.79 3.78 23.53
N LEU A 521 8.94 4.89 22.78
CA LEU A 521 7.90 5.38 21.87
C LEU A 521 7.73 4.46 20.64
N GLN A 522 8.82 3.87 20.12
CA GLN A 522 8.74 2.86 19.06
C GLN A 522 7.96 1.63 19.51
N LEU A 523 8.22 1.12 20.72
CA LEU A 523 7.50 -0.01 21.29
C LEU A 523 6.02 0.32 21.49
N CYS A 524 5.70 1.54 21.94
CA CYS A 524 4.32 2.00 22.06
C CYS A 524 3.58 2.02 20.71
N CYS A 525 4.23 2.49 19.62
CA CYS A 525 3.68 2.44 18.27
C CYS A 525 3.51 0.99 17.78
N LEU A 526 4.45 0.10 18.05
CA LEU A 526 4.34 -1.32 17.71
C LEU A 526 3.22 -2.00 18.49
N LYS A 527 3.02 -1.65 19.76
CA LYS A 527 1.91 -2.13 20.58
C LYS A 527 0.54 -1.74 20.02
N LEU A 528 0.41 -0.53 19.47
CA LEU A 528 -0.79 -0.12 18.74
C LEU A 528 -1.03 -1.00 17.51
N VAL A 529 0.01 -1.29 16.72
CA VAL A 529 -0.08 -2.18 15.56
C VAL A 529 -0.43 -3.60 15.99
N ARG A 530 0.15 -4.11 17.09
CA ARG A 530 -0.17 -5.42 17.63
C ARG A 530 -1.64 -5.52 18.04
N ALA A 531 -2.18 -4.48 18.65
CA ALA A 531 -3.58 -4.43 19.05
C ALA A 531 -4.52 -4.66 17.85
N PHE A 532 -4.21 -4.08 16.68
CA PHE A 532 -4.94 -4.37 15.45
C PHE A 532 -4.69 -5.80 14.96
N ARG A 533 -3.42 -6.26 14.94
CA ARG A 533 -3.05 -7.58 14.42
C ARG A 533 -3.63 -8.74 15.20
N GLU A 534 -3.71 -8.59 16.52
CA GLU A 534 -4.27 -9.57 17.45
C GLU A 534 -5.76 -9.34 17.74
N ALA A 535 -6.34 -8.30 17.18
CA ALA A 535 -7.73 -7.92 17.42
C ALA A 535 -8.03 -7.68 18.92
N ASN A 536 -7.07 -7.13 19.65
CA ASN A 536 -7.19 -6.90 21.10
C ASN A 536 -7.66 -5.47 21.38
N PHE A 537 -8.94 -5.32 21.71
CA PHE A 537 -9.57 -4.02 21.92
C PHE A 537 -9.03 -3.31 23.19
N SER A 538 -8.80 -4.03 24.28
CA SER A 538 -8.25 -3.43 25.51
C SER A 538 -6.85 -2.85 25.26
N MET A 539 -6.00 -3.61 24.58
CA MET A 539 -4.66 -3.16 24.18
C MET A 539 -4.72 -1.93 23.26
N TYR A 540 -5.67 -1.90 22.33
CA TYR A 540 -5.90 -0.76 21.44
C TYR A 540 -6.16 0.53 22.21
N VAL A 541 -7.11 0.49 23.16
CA VAL A 541 -7.45 1.64 24.00
C VAL A 541 -6.25 2.09 24.85
N ASN A 542 -5.52 1.13 25.43
CA ASN A 542 -4.32 1.41 26.22
C ASN A 542 -3.18 2.03 25.38
N ALA A 543 -2.96 1.54 24.16
CA ALA A 543 -1.94 2.10 23.26
C ALA A 543 -2.27 3.54 22.86
N ILE A 544 -3.54 3.84 22.54
CA ILE A 544 -3.98 5.22 22.30
C ILE A 544 -3.66 6.13 23.46
N LYS A 545 -3.98 5.69 24.70
CA LYS A 545 -3.70 6.47 25.91
C LYS A 545 -2.22 6.81 26.05
N GLN A 546 -1.32 5.85 25.79
CA GLN A 546 0.12 6.05 25.88
C GLN A 546 0.66 7.02 24.80
N ILE A 547 0.06 7.04 23.63
CA ILE A 547 0.49 7.90 22.50
C ILE A 547 -0.06 9.33 22.62
N LEU A 548 -1.25 9.51 23.21
CA LEU A 548 -1.94 10.81 23.28
C LEU A 548 -1.08 11.94 23.83
N PRO A 549 -0.35 11.81 24.96
CA PRO A 549 0.51 12.88 25.48
C PRO A 549 1.53 13.39 24.47
N TRP A 550 2.07 12.52 23.65
CA TRP A 550 3.04 12.87 22.62
C TRP A 550 2.47 13.76 21.52
N PHE A 551 1.20 13.57 21.14
CA PHE A 551 0.53 14.47 20.19
C PHE A 551 0.35 15.88 20.73
N PHE A 552 0.12 16.01 22.05
CA PHE A 552 0.10 17.32 22.72
C PHE A 552 1.48 17.95 22.75
N ALA A 553 2.48 17.23 23.23
CA ALA A 553 3.84 17.73 23.38
C ALA A 553 4.45 18.20 22.07
N LEU A 554 4.25 17.46 20.97
CA LEU A 554 4.87 17.72 19.65
C LEU A 554 3.99 18.54 18.69
N ASP A 555 2.99 19.23 19.22
CA ASP A 555 2.13 20.14 18.44
C ASP A 555 1.43 19.48 17.25
N HIS A 556 0.71 18.39 17.49
CA HIS A 556 -0.21 17.76 16.55
C HIS A 556 -1.67 18.07 16.95
N PRO A 557 -2.16 19.32 16.83
CA PRO A 557 -3.38 19.78 17.49
C PRO A 557 -4.64 19.02 17.05
N ASN A 558 -4.70 18.58 15.79
CA ASN A 558 -5.86 17.84 15.30
C ASN A 558 -5.95 16.45 15.93
N TYR A 559 -4.85 15.71 15.96
CA TYR A 559 -4.82 14.39 16.61
C TYR A 559 -4.90 14.54 18.15
N ALA A 560 -4.20 15.48 18.76
CA ALA A 560 -4.34 15.76 20.19
C ALA A 560 -5.81 15.97 20.58
N ARG A 561 -6.56 16.74 19.79
CA ARG A 561 -7.98 17.04 20.01
C ARG A 561 -8.88 15.83 19.74
N TRP A 562 -8.85 15.33 18.52
CA TRP A 562 -9.87 14.39 18.04
C TRP A 562 -9.59 12.94 18.46
N LEU A 563 -8.34 12.56 18.62
CA LEU A 563 -7.99 11.25 19.20
C LEU A 563 -8.33 11.20 20.71
N SER A 564 -8.29 12.35 21.42
CA SER A 564 -8.78 12.41 22.81
C SER A 564 -10.30 12.19 22.89
N VAL A 565 -11.07 12.73 21.92
CA VAL A 565 -12.51 12.45 21.82
C VAL A 565 -12.75 10.97 21.51
N HIS A 566 -12.03 10.43 20.55
CA HIS A 566 -12.12 9.00 20.22
C HIS A 566 -11.76 8.10 21.42
N TYR A 567 -10.70 8.44 22.14
CA TYR A 567 -10.31 7.73 23.37
C TYR A 567 -11.44 7.75 24.41
N ARG A 568 -12.07 8.92 24.64
CA ARG A 568 -13.26 9.03 25.50
C ARG A 568 -14.37 8.08 25.03
N ASP A 569 -14.71 8.11 23.75
CA ASP A 569 -15.77 7.30 23.18
C ASP A 569 -15.52 5.80 23.37
N MET A 570 -14.28 5.36 23.21
CA MET A 570 -13.91 3.95 23.42
C MET A 570 -13.93 3.56 24.91
N CYS A 571 -13.58 4.46 25.81
CA CYS A 571 -13.70 4.22 27.25
C CYS A 571 -15.15 4.16 27.73
N GLU A 572 -16.06 4.91 27.11
CA GLU A 572 -17.48 4.94 27.44
C GLU A 572 -18.28 3.83 26.74
N LEU A 573 -17.70 3.16 25.74
CA LEU A 573 -18.38 2.15 24.93
C LEU A 573 -19.04 1.03 25.73
N PRO A 574 -18.41 0.47 26.83
CA PRO A 574 -19.05 -0.57 27.63
C PRO A 574 -20.39 -0.13 28.26
N GLY A 575 -20.49 1.13 28.67
CA GLY A 575 -21.70 1.69 29.30
C GLY A 575 -22.75 2.13 28.28
N LYS A 576 -22.33 2.81 27.20
CA LYS A 576 -23.24 3.34 26.17
C LYS A 576 -23.72 2.26 25.19
N HIS A 577 -22.82 1.37 24.75
CA HIS A 577 -23.09 0.38 23.70
C HIS A 577 -22.55 -1.00 24.06
N PRO A 578 -23.09 -1.67 25.10
CA PRO A 578 -22.56 -2.95 25.59
C PRO A 578 -22.49 -4.04 24.49
N HIS A 579 -23.44 -4.06 23.55
CA HIS A 579 -23.40 -5.00 22.43
C HIS A 579 -22.24 -4.73 21.47
N VAL A 580 -21.98 -3.47 21.11
CA VAL A 580 -20.83 -3.10 20.26
C VAL A 580 -19.53 -3.40 20.99
N HIS A 581 -19.46 -3.07 22.29
CA HIS A 581 -18.30 -3.40 23.11
C HIS A 581 -18.02 -4.92 23.14
N ALA A 582 -19.04 -5.74 23.33
CA ALA A 582 -18.90 -7.20 23.33
C ALA A 582 -18.36 -7.71 21.96
N GLN A 583 -18.82 -7.15 20.85
CA GLN A 583 -18.30 -7.47 19.52
C GLN A 583 -16.86 -6.98 19.33
N PHE A 584 -16.51 -5.81 19.85
CA PHE A 584 -15.13 -5.32 19.81
C PHE A 584 -14.18 -6.18 20.65
N CYS A 585 -14.63 -6.68 21.79
CA CYS A 585 -13.86 -7.64 22.60
C CYS A 585 -13.69 -9.00 21.89
N LYS A 586 -14.61 -9.35 20.97
CA LYS A 586 -14.45 -10.50 20.06
C LYS A 586 -13.56 -10.20 18.85
N GLY A 587 -13.07 -8.96 18.68
CA GLY A 587 -12.18 -8.54 17.62
C GLY A 587 -12.86 -7.85 16.41
N SER A 588 -14.17 -7.60 16.45
CA SER A 588 -14.90 -7.00 15.32
C SER A 588 -14.63 -5.50 15.09
N PHE A 589 -13.70 -4.87 15.82
CA PHE A 589 -13.21 -3.50 15.56
C PHE A 589 -12.11 -3.45 14.50
N VAL A 590 -11.60 -4.61 14.07
CA VAL A 590 -10.62 -4.79 13.00
C VAL A 590 -11.14 -5.78 11.96
N VAL A 591 -10.44 -5.93 10.84
CA VAL A 591 -10.85 -6.77 9.72
C VAL A 591 -9.91 -7.95 9.55
N HIS A 592 -10.46 -9.14 9.57
CA HIS A 592 -9.76 -10.39 9.27
C HIS A 592 -9.92 -10.72 7.78
N LYS A 593 -8.94 -10.41 6.96
CA LYS A 593 -9.00 -10.70 5.51
C LYS A 593 -8.66 -12.15 5.16
N THR A 594 -7.95 -12.84 6.02
CA THR A 594 -7.46 -14.21 5.83
C THR A 594 -7.50 -14.96 7.15
N LYS A 595 -7.38 -16.29 7.09
CA LYS A 595 -7.24 -17.16 8.27
C LYS A 595 -5.82 -17.22 8.84
N ARG A 596 -4.93 -16.32 8.42
CA ARG A 596 -3.56 -16.25 8.93
C ARG A 596 -3.52 -15.58 10.29
N CYS A 597 -2.67 -16.12 11.17
CA CYS A 597 -2.39 -15.47 12.44
C CYS A 597 -1.77 -14.09 12.24
N PHE A 598 -2.04 -13.16 13.15
CA PHE A 598 -1.40 -11.84 13.20
C PHE A 598 -1.57 -11.03 11.90
N SER A 599 -2.73 -11.18 11.22
CA SER A 599 -2.97 -10.58 9.90
C SER A 599 -4.11 -9.56 9.87
N SER A 600 -4.79 -9.32 10.98
CA SER A 600 -5.90 -8.37 11.06
C SER A 600 -5.43 -6.94 10.84
N ILE A 601 -6.29 -6.12 10.25
CA ILE A 601 -5.98 -4.72 9.93
C ILE A 601 -7.16 -3.82 10.29
N ALA A 602 -6.89 -2.52 10.45
CA ALA A 602 -7.92 -1.54 10.76
C ALA A 602 -8.97 -1.40 9.64
N LEU A 603 -10.18 -0.97 9.97
CA LEU A 603 -11.31 -0.80 9.04
C LEU A 603 -11.00 0.15 7.89
N ASP A 604 -10.45 1.31 8.19
CA ASP A 604 -10.02 2.31 7.20
C ASP A 604 -8.89 1.80 6.31
N HIS A 605 -8.01 0.93 6.83
CA HIS A 605 -6.96 0.30 6.03
C HIS A 605 -7.53 -0.62 4.95
N VAL A 606 -8.59 -1.39 5.29
CA VAL A 606 -9.30 -2.20 4.29
C VAL A 606 -9.97 -1.32 3.27
N HIS A 607 -10.62 -0.25 3.72
CA HIS A 607 -11.28 0.70 2.84
C HIS A 607 -10.31 1.34 1.85
N GLU A 608 -9.12 1.75 2.30
CA GLU A 608 -8.05 2.26 1.42
C GLU A 608 -7.57 1.21 0.39
N GLN A 609 -7.51 -0.07 0.79
CA GLN A 609 -7.19 -1.15 -0.16
C GLN A 609 -8.30 -1.34 -1.21
N VAL A 610 -9.56 -1.20 -0.82
CA VAL A 610 -10.71 -1.22 -1.75
C VAL A 610 -10.64 -0.03 -2.69
N ASN A 611 -10.40 1.19 -2.16
CA ASN A 611 -10.22 2.41 -2.94
C ASN A 611 -9.04 2.30 -3.92
N ALA A 612 -7.92 1.70 -3.52
CA ALA A 612 -6.80 1.42 -4.40
C ALA A 612 -7.19 0.49 -5.56
N GLY A 613 -8.03 -0.52 -5.30
CA GLY A 613 -8.60 -1.38 -6.34
C GLY A 613 -9.52 -0.62 -7.32
N VAL A 614 -10.34 0.30 -6.79
CA VAL A 614 -11.18 1.17 -7.64
C VAL A 614 -10.35 2.08 -8.55
N LYS A 615 -9.19 2.54 -8.08
CA LYS A 615 -8.25 3.39 -8.83
C LYS A 615 -7.30 2.60 -9.74
N GLY A 616 -7.31 1.27 -9.65
CA GLY A 616 -6.43 0.36 -10.41
C GLY A 616 -7.03 -0.14 -11.72
N GLU A 617 -6.28 -1.02 -12.38
CA GLU A 617 -6.76 -1.79 -13.52
C GLU A 617 -8.00 -2.61 -13.12
N GLY A 618 -9.00 -2.69 -14.00
CA GLY A 618 -10.29 -3.31 -13.65
C GLY A 618 -11.23 -2.43 -12.83
N GLY A 619 -10.76 -1.32 -12.25
CA GLY A 619 -11.54 -0.38 -11.46
C GLY A 619 -12.36 0.63 -12.26
N ALA A 620 -12.62 1.81 -11.69
CA ALA A 620 -13.45 2.86 -12.29
C ALA A 620 -12.73 3.71 -13.36
N VAL A 621 -11.41 3.60 -13.48
CA VAL A 621 -10.59 4.38 -14.42
C VAL A 621 -11.09 4.22 -15.84
N GLY A 622 -11.26 5.35 -16.58
CA GLY A 622 -11.81 5.35 -17.94
C GLY A 622 -13.32 5.12 -18.04
N LEU A 623 -14.05 4.98 -16.92
CA LEU A 623 -15.51 4.94 -16.89
C LEU A 623 -16.14 6.26 -16.43
N THR A 624 -15.37 7.16 -15.86
CA THR A 624 -15.84 8.38 -15.20
C THR A 624 -16.59 9.32 -16.13
N GLU A 625 -16.28 9.30 -17.43
CA GLU A 625 -16.96 10.11 -18.45
C GLU A 625 -18.28 9.50 -18.95
N ASN A 626 -18.56 8.24 -18.59
CA ASN A 626 -19.80 7.56 -18.97
C ASN A 626 -20.59 7.13 -17.70
N PRO A 627 -21.51 7.96 -17.20
CA PRO A 627 -22.24 7.69 -15.96
C PRO A 627 -23.00 6.35 -15.96
N ALA A 628 -23.49 5.93 -17.12
CA ALA A 628 -24.19 4.65 -17.24
C ALA A 628 -23.22 3.46 -17.13
N ALA A 629 -22.05 3.55 -17.75
CA ALA A 629 -21.03 2.51 -17.66
C ALA A 629 -20.45 2.42 -16.24
N LEU A 630 -20.21 3.57 -15.61
CA LEU A 630 -19.75 3.65 -14.22
C LEU A 630 -20.77 3.06 -13.26
N ARG A 631 -22.07 3.40 -13.42
CA ARG A 631 -23.16 2.84 -12.60
C ARG A 631 -23.27 1.33 -12.76
N ARG A 632 -23.18 0.82 -13.99
CA ARG A 632 -23.11 -0.63 -14.22
C ARG A 632 -21.96 -1.28 -13.47
N TRP A 633 -20.77 -0.69 -13.54
CA TRP A 633 -19.61 -1.20 -12.83
C TRP A 633 -19.81 -1.19 -11.31
N MET A 634 -20.31 -0.08 -10.75
CA MET A 634 -20.53 0.05 -9.30
C MET A 634 -21.57 -0.93 -8.76
N VAL A 635 -22.66 -1.11 -9.48
CA VAL A 635 -23.81 -1.92 -9.02
C VAL A 635 -23.61 -3.41 -9.30
N ALA A 636 -23.11 -3.76 -10.48
CA ALA A 636 -22.86 -5.16 -10.82
C ALA A 636 -21.58 -5.70 -10.14
N GLY A 637 -20.63 -4.83 -9.80
CA GLY A 637 -19.31 -5.23 -9.26
C GLY A 637 -19.37 -6.23 -8.10
N PRO A 638 -20.12 -5.96 -7.02
CA PRO A 638 -20.24 -6.89 -5.90
C PRO A 638 -20.80 -8.27 -6.30
N GLU A 639 -21.78 -8.31 -7.20
CA GLU A 639 -22.39 -9.55 -7.68
C GLU A 639 -21.44 -10.35 -8.60
N LEU A 640 -20.75 -9.64 -9.49
CA LEU A 640 -19.74 -10.27 -10.35
C LEU A 640 -18.57 -10.83 -9.52
N ALA A 641 -18.15 -10.11 -8.49
CA ALA A 641 -17.12 -10.59 -7.57
C ALA A 641 -17.61 -11.83 -6.80
N ARG A 642 -18.85 -11.83 -6.31
CA ARG A 642 -19.47 -13.00 -5.67
C ARG A 642 -19.46 -14.21 -6.60
N MET A 643 -19.87 -14.04 -7.86
CA MET A 643 -19.88 -15.13 -8.86
C MET A 643 -18.47 -15.67 -9.10
N VAL A 644 -17.46 -14.80 -9.20
CA VAL A 644 -16.07 -15.24 -9.38
C VAL A 644 -15.61 -16.04 -8.16
N GLU A 645 -15.90 -15.56 -6.95
CA GLU A 645 -15.58 -16.24 -5.69
C GLU A 645 -16.29 -17.60 -5.57
N GLU A 646 -17.55 -17.70 -5.97
CA GLU A 646 -18.29 -18.97 -6.00
C GLU A 646 -17.63 -20.02 -6.93
N PHE A 647 -17.24 -19.57 -8.13
CA PHE A 647 -16.54 -20.47 -9.05
C PHE A 647 -15.18 -20.90 -8.52
N GLU A 648 -14.40 -19.98 -7.93
CA GLU A 648 -13.09 -20.25 -7.35
C GLU A 648 -13.17 -21.09 -6.07
N GLY A 649 -14.20 -20.92 -5.25
CA GLY A 649 -14.46 -21.74 -4.06
C GLY A 649 -14.76 -23.21 -4.38
N ASN A 650 -15.24 -23.50 -5.60
CA ASN A 650 -15.41 -24.87 -6.10
C ASN A 650 -14.08 -25.51 -6.52
N ILE A 651 -12.97 -24.75 -6.57
CA ILE A 651 -11.62 -25.22 -6.86
C ILE A 651 -10.86 -25.19 -5.53
N SER A 652 -10.72 -26.31 -4.83
CA SER A 652 -10.06 -26.39 -3.52
C SER A 652 -8.61 -25.90 -3.58
N SER A 653 -8.27 -24.90 -2.76
CA SER A 653 -6.91 -24.45 -2.49
C SER A 653 -6.52 -24.81 -1.06
N ALA A 654 -5.27 -25.24 -0.85
CA ALA A 654 -4.73 -25.42 0.49
C ALA A 654 -4.64 -24.06 1.20
N GLU A 655 -5.23 -23.93 2.38
CA GLU A 655 -5.15 -22.71 3.19
C GLU A 655 -3.77 -22.61 3.88
N ASP A 656 -3.05 -21.51 3.62
CA ASP A 656 -1.80 -21.20 4.29
C ASP A 656 -2.10 -20.35 5.55
N HIS A 657 -1.90 -20.93 6.74
CA HIS A 657 -2.16 -20.28 8.03
C HIS A 657 -0.95 -19.50 8.58
N HIS A 658 0.22 -19.66 7.97
CA HIS A 658 1.44 -19.02 8.46
C HIS A 658 1.56 -17.56 8.05
N HIS A 659 2.10 -16.73 8.96
CA HIS A 659 2.44 -15.35 8.64
C HIS A 659 3.61 -15.31 7.64
N HIS A 660 3.54 -14.45 6.63
CA HIS A 660 4.53 -14.41 5.54
C HIS A 660 5.96 -14.11 6.02
N GLU A 661 6.11 -13.36 7.13
CA GLU A 661 7.40 -13.06 7.73
C GLU A 661 8.05 -14.25 8.43
N GLN A 662 7.31 -15.33 8.71
CA GLN A 662 7.88 -16.56 9.31
C GLN A 662 8.78 -17.33 8.34
N LYS A 663 8.86 -16.94 7.08
CA LYS A 663 9.78 -17.55 6.11
C LYS A 663 11.23 -17.28 6.51
N HIS A 664 12.07 -18.34 6.49
CA HIS A 664 13.47 -18.28 6.91
C HIS A 664 14.27 -17.16 6.21
N GLY A 665 14.10 -16.96 4.90
CA GLY A 665 14.79 -15.89 4.17
C GLY A 665 14.44 -14.48 4.68
N PHE A 666 13.20 -14.28 5.16
CA PHE A 666 12.79 -13.01 5.77
C PHE A 666 13.49 -12.80 7.12
N GLN A 667 13.59 -13.85 7.95
CA GLN A 667 14.25 -13.80 9.24
C GLN A 667 15.75 -13.51 9.10
N SER A 668 16.42 -14.17 8.15
CA SER A 668 17.84 -13.92 7.86
C SER A 668 18.10 -12.50 7.37
N ALA A 669 17.21 -11.96 6.51
CA ALA A 669 17.31 -10.58 6.06
C ALA A 669 17.07 -9.58 7.20
N PHE A 670 16.13 -9.86 8.11
CA PHE A 670 15.91 -9.02 9.29
C PHE A 670 17.12 -9.02 10.23
N ALA A 671 17.69 -10.18 10.53
CA ALA A 671 18.88 -10.31 11.37
C ALA A 671 20.08 -9.55 10.77
N LYS A 672 20.27 -9.63 9.45
CA LYS A 672 21.30 -8.87 8.73
C LYS A 672 21.08 -7.36 8.88
N ASP A 673 19.87 -6.88 8.67
CA ASP A 673 19.54 -5.45 8.78
C ASP A 673 19.83 -4.94 10.21
N VAL A 674 19.45 -5.70 11.25
CA VAL A 674 19.74 -5.35 12.66
C VAL A 674 21.24 -5.30 12.92
N LYS A 675 22.00 -6.33 12.54
CA LYS A 675 23.48 -6.38 12.72
C LYS A 675 24.15 -5.21 12.01
N SER A 676 23.74 -4.90 10.77
CA SER A 676 24.28 -3.76 10.01
C SER A 676 23.96 -2.42 10.67
N LEU A 677 22.76 -2.27 11.22
CA LEU A 677 22.37 -1.03 11.91
C LEU A 677 23.11 -0.86 13.23
N ILE A 678 23.33 -1.94 13.99
CA ILE A 678 24.19 -1.90 15.20
C ILE A 678 25.59 -1.42 14.84
N SER A 679 26.23 -2.01 13.83
CA SER A 679 27.55 -1.57 13.36
C SER A 679 27.56 -0.10 12.95
N SER A 680 26.51 0.38 12.28
CA SER A 680 26.37 1.78 11.91
C SER A 680 26.28 2.70 13.13
N TYR A 681 25.54 2.33 14.18
CA TYR A 681 25.49 3.08 15.43
C TYR A 681 26.83 3.05 16.17
N GLU A 682 27.51 1.91 16.24
CA GLU A 682 28.83 1.80 16.85
C GLU A 682 29.86 2.69 16.13
N GLU A 683 29.84 2.73 14.80
CA GLU A 683 30.67 3.64 14.02
C GLU A 683 30.38 5.12 14.26
N MET A 684 29.09 5.43 14.49
CA MET A 684 28.66 6.80 14.80
C MET A 684 28.77 7.13 16.30
N GLY A 685 29.12 6.16 17.16
CA GLY A 685 29.12 6.22 18.62
C GLY A 685 27.82 5.68 19.22
N ASN A 686 27.96 4.62 20.03
CA ASN A 686 26.82 4.03 20.72
C ASN A 686 26.17 5.05 21.67
N PRO A 687 24.90 5.43 21.48
CA PRO A 687 24.25 6.45 22.31
C PRO A 687 24.10 6.07 23.81
N PHE A 688 24.35 4.81 24.17
CA PHE A 688 24.19 4.28 25.53
C PHE A 688 25.52 4.06 26.27
N THR A 689 26.67 4.23 25.62
CA THR A 689 27.99 4.09 26.25
C THR A 689 28.77 5.40 26.33
N ASP A 690 28.30 6.44 25.62
CA ASP A 690 28.97 7.73 25.61
C ASP A 690 28.77 8.40 26.98
N GLU A 691 29.89 8.60 27.71
CA GLU A 691 29.89 9.28 29.00
C GLU A 691 29.68 10.79 28.91
N GLY A 692 29.45 11.30 27.66
CA GLY A 692 29.22 12.72 27.39
C GLY A 692 27.95 13.23 28.07
N LEU A 693 28.08 14.35 28.77
CA LEU A 693 26.95 15.08 29.36
C LEU A 693 26.15 15.87 28.29
N GLU A 694 26.47 15.72 27.02
CA GLU A 694 25.95 16.51 25.93
C GLU A 694 25.00 15.70 25.04
N LEU A 695 23.92 16.33 24.60
CA LEU A 695 23.05 15.79 23.57
C LEU A 695 23.64 16.10 22.19
N ILE A 696 23.90 15.07 21.39
CA ILE A 696 24.54 15.22 20.07
C ILE A 696 23.71 14.60 18.96
N ALA A 697 23.74 15.20 17.77
CA ALA A 697 23.30 14.52 16.54
C ALA A 697 24.35 13.45 16.19
N ILE A 698 23.97 12.16 16.23
CA ILE A 698 24.96 11.06 16.16
C ILE A 698 25.79 11.05 14.88
N HIS A 699 25.21 11.48 13.75
CA HIS A 699 25.83 11.43 12.43
C HIS A 699 26.83 12.58 12.18
N THR A 700 26.60 13.78 12.76
CA THR A 700 27.48 14.96 12.58
C THR A 700 28.33 15.27 13.81
N LYS A 701 27.98 14.70 14.96
CA LYS A 701 28.55 15.05 16.26
C LYS A 701 28.31 16.50 16.67
N ASP A 702 27.32 17.17 16.08
CA ASP A 702 26.94 18.52 16.51
C ASP A 702 26.28 18.44 17.88
N VAL A 703 26.77 19.23 18.79
CA VAL A 703 26.20 19.39 20.14
C VAL A 703 24.92 20.21 20.05
N MET A 704 23.85 19.75 20.70
CA MET A 704 22.57 20.43 20.70
C MET A 704 22.54 21.57 21.73
N ASP A 705 21.79 22.62 21.38
CA ASP A 705 21.56 23.75 22.30
C ASP A 705 20.87 23.30 23.58
N ALA A 706 21.11 23.99 24.69
CA ALA A 706 20.46 23.72 25.98
C ALA A 706 18.93 23.70 25.90
N ALA A 707 18.33 24.45 24.96
CA ALA A 707 16.89 24.45 24.72
C ALA A 707 16.39 23.11 24.16
N VAL A 708 17.17 22.43 23.31
CA VAL A 708 16.84 21.10 22.79
C VAL A 708 16.96 20.06 23.92
N VAL A 709 18.02 20.15 24.73
CA VAL A 709 18.22 19.31 25.91
C VAL A 709 17.02 19.43 26.87
N SER A 710 16.59 20.66 27.17
CA SER A 710 15.40 20.91 28.01
C SER A 710 14.14 20.28 27.40
N SER A 711 13.96 20.34 26.06
CA SER A 711 12.83 19.69 25.40
C SER A 711 12.85 18.18 25.62
N VAL A 712 14.01 17.53 25.47
CA VAL A 712 14.17 16.07 25.70
C VAL A 712 13.80 15.70 27.14
N GLN A 713 14.23 16.50 28.12
CA GLN A 713 13.97 16.25 29.54
C GLN A 713 12.52 16.49 29.96
N THR A 714 11.79 17.34 29.23
CA THR A 714 10.45 17.78 29.68
C THR A 714 9.31 17.35 28.80
N VAL A 715 9.58 16.80 27.58
CA VAL A 715 8.54 16.48 26.57
C VAL A 715 7.43 15.59 27.12
N SER A 716 7.76 14.52 27.84
CA SER A 716 6.78 13.60 28.43
C SER A 716 5.87 14.31 29.43
N LYS A 717 6.47 15.05 30.37
CA LYS A 717 5.75 15.80 31.40
C LYS A 717 4.83 16.86 30.80
N ILE A 718 5.32 17.63 29.82
CA ILE A 718 4.53 18.64 29.11
C ILE A 718 3.31 17.98 28.42
N GLY A 719 3.52 16.86 27.77
CA GLY A 719 2.45 16.14 27.09
C GLY A 719 1.37 15.64 28.04
N GLU A 720 1.78 15.01 29.13
CA GLU A 720 0.86 14.52 30.17
C GLU A 720 0.06 15.65 30.84
N GLU A 721 0.73 16.74 31.22
CA GLU A 721 0.07 17.89 31.84
C GLU A 721 -0.95 18.51 30.89
N GLN A 722 -0.61 18.66 29.60
CA GLN A 722 -1.52 19.22 28.60
C GLN A 722 -2.69 18.28 28.29
N PHE A 723 -2.47 16.99 28.18
CA PHE A 723 -3.52 16.00 28.01
C PHE A 723 -4.49 16.01 29.20
N ASN A 724 -3.96 15.95 30.43
CA ASN A 724 -4.79 16.01 31.65
C ASN A 724 -5.58 17.33 31.74
N THR A 725 -4.97 18.46 31.40
CA THR A 725 -5.65 19.75 31.33
C THR A 725 -6.74 19.75 30.26
N PHE A 726 -6.47 19.19 29.10
CA PHE A 726 -7.46 19.07 28.02
C PHE A 726 -8.67 18.25 28.46
N VAL A 727 -8.45 17.09 29.07
CA VAL A 727 -9.52 16.23 29.61
C VAL A 727 -10.34 16.97 30.64
N LYS A 728 -9.68 17.62 31.61
CA LYS A 728 -10.34 18.39 32.66
C LYS A 728 -11.23 19.50 32.09
N GLU A 729 -10.63 20.40 31.27
CA GLU A 729 -11.32 21.59 30.78
C GLU A 729 -12.43 21.31 29.76
N ARG A 730 -12.31 20.23 28.95
CA ARG A 730 -13.22 19.97 27.84
C ARG A 730 -14.19 18.81 28.07
N PHE A 731 -13.78 17.80 28.86
CA PHE A 731 -14.62 16.63 29.09
C PHE A 731 -15.31 16.69 30.46
N VAL A 732 -14.59 17.11 31.51
CA VAL A 732 -15.13 17.11 32.88
C VAL A 732 -15.81 18.44 33.18
N ASP A 733 -15.04 19.55 33.24
CA ASP A 733 -15.55 20.86 33.59
C ASP A 733 -16.35 21.51 32.45
N ARG A 734 -16.09 21.09 31.20
CA ARG A 734 -16.73 21.62 29.98
C ARG A 734 -16.65 23.16 29.89
N SER A 735 -15.62 23.73 30.51
CA SER A 735 -15.38 25.18 30.56
C SER A 735 -14.90 25.74 29.22
N LYS A 736 -14.27 24.91 28.39
CA LYS A 736 -13.80 25.27 27.05
C LYS A 736 -14.50 24.47 25.95
N LEU A 737 -14.62 25.07 24.76
CA LEU A 737 -15.13 24.42 23.57
C LEU A 737 -14.08 23.43 23.02
N ILE A 738 -14.57 22.39 22.34
CA ILE A 738 -13.65 21.44 21.68
C ILE A 738 -12.80 22.13 20.61
N THR A 739 -13.33 23.16 19.95
CA THR A 739 -12.69 23.94 18.89
C THR A 739 -11.69 24.98 19.40
N ASP A 740 -11.71 25.30 20.70
CA ASP A 740 -10.80 26.30 21.26
C ASP A 740 -9.34 25.94 20.98
N PRO A 741 -8.49 26.93 20.69
CA PRO A 741 -7.10 26.69 20.36
C PRO A 741 -6.36 25.90 21.45
N LEU A 742 -5.53 24.96 21.03
CA LEU A 742 -4.59 24.29 21.93
C LEU A 742 -3.30 25.11 22.04
N LYS A 743 -2.74 25.14 23.26
CA LYS A 743 -1.45 25.79 23.48
C LYS A 743 -0.38 25.06 22.68
N LYS A 744 0.35 25.77 21.83
CA LYS A 744 1.53 25.23 21.13
C LYS A 744 2.76 25.36 22.02
N ASN A 745 3.54 24.29 22.05
CA ASN A 745 4.79 24.22 22.81
C ASN A 745 5.98 24.73 21.99
N ASN A 746 5.96 24.53 20.68
CA ASN A 746 7.06 24.86 19.78
C ASN A 746 8.41 24.36 20.33
N LEU A 747 8.43 23.13 20.87
CA LEU A 747 9.60 22.55 21.51
C LEU A 747 10.77 22.53 20.51
N PRO A 748 11.92 23.10 20.87
CA PRO A 748 13.12 22.92 20.07
C PRO A 748 13.49 21.44 19.95
N THR A 749 13.81 21.01 18.73
CA THR A 749 14.23 19.63 18.42
C THR A 749 15.52 19.67 17.62
N PHE A 750 16.12 18.54 17.32
CA PHE A 750 17.31 18.48 16.46
C PHE A 750 17.13 19.23 15.13
N SER A 751 15.92 19.25 14.57
CA SER A 751 15.63 19.94 13.31
C SER A 751 15.54 21.47 13.44
N THR A 752 15.43 21.99 14.63
CA THR A 752 15.33 23.45 14.87
C THR A 752 16.70 24.13 15.02
N GLN A 753 17.73 23.35 15.34
CA GLN A 753 19.09 23.84 15.44
C GLN A 753 19.59 24.25 14.04
N GLY A 754 20.06 25.49 13.90
CA GLY A 754 20.55 26.06 12.64
C GLY A 754 19.48 26.66 11.73
N LYS A 755 18.18 26.45 11.99
CA LYS A 755 17.13 27.24 11.36
C LYS A 755 17.03 28.60 12.08
N LYS A 756 17.69 29.62 11.56
CA LYS A 756 17.28 30.99 11.92
C LYS A 756 15.79 31.10 11.62
N ILE A 757 14.98 31.42 12.63
CA ILE A 757 13.55 31.69 12.45
C ILE A 757 13.46 32.84 11.46
N LEU A 758 13.21 32.50 10.19
CA LEU A 758 12.92 33.48 9.17
C LEU A 758 11.58 34.10 9.56
N SER A 759 11.57 35.41 9.81
CA SER A 759 10.32 36.17 9.99
C SER A 759 9.42 35.86 8.79
N LYS A 760 8.08 35.92 8.96
CA LYS A 760 7.11 35.73 7.86
C LYS A 760 7.43 36.63 6.64
N ASP A 761 8.05 37.74 6.84
CA ASP A 761 8.50 38.65 5.78
C ASP A 761 9.72 38.09 5.03
N LYS A 762 10.65 37.38 5.70
CA LYS A 762 11.78 36.74 5.05
C LYS A 762 11.33 35.53 4.23
N ALA A 763 10.34 34.75 4.69
CA ALA A 763 9.77 33.65 3.89
C ALA A 763 9.07 34.18 2.62
N LYS A 764 8.34 35.30 2.70
CA LYS A 764 7.77 35.96 1.52
C LYS A 764 8.85 36.47 0.57
N VAL A 765 9.93 37.03 1.09
CA VAL A 765 11.08 37.49 0.29
C VAL A 765 11.80 36.30 -0.37
N GLU A 766 11.87 35.16 0.27
CA GLU A 766 12.49 33.96 -0.30
C GLU A 766 11.65 33.38 -1.44
N ILE A 767 10.31 33.34 -1.31
CA ILE A 767 9.39 33.00 -2.39
C ILE A 767 9.51 33.97 -3.56
N LEU A 768 9.52 35.25 -3.28
CA LEU A 768 9.73 36.31 -4.32
C LEU A 768 11.10 36.20 -5.00
N LYS A 769 12.16 35.81 -4.27
CA LYS A 769 13.48 35.53 -4.87
C LYS A 769 13.48 34.31 -5.77
N GLU A 770 12.72 33.25 -5.44
CA GLU A 770 12.57 32.08 -6.30
C GLU A 770 11.83 32.45 -7.60
N ASP A 771 10.77 33.26 -7.53
CA ASP A 771 10.04 33.74 -8.68
C ASP A 771 10.91 34.69 -9.53
N CYS A 772 11.66 35.59 -8.91
CA CYS A 772 12.63 36.44 -9.59
C CYS A 772 13.77 35.66 -10.22
N ALA A 773 14.21 34.54 -9.59
CA ALA A 773 15.23 33.66 -10.14
C ALA A 773 14.74 32.93 -11.39
N LEU A 774 13.46 32.54 -11.42
CA LEU A 774 12.84 31.90 -12.58
C LEU A 774 12.75 32.90 -13.76
N PHE A 775 12.33 34.15 -13.49
CA PHE A 775 12.26 35.21 -14.49
C PHE A 775 13.66 35.57 -15.00
N SER A 776 14.64 35.69 -14.10
CA SER A 776 16.03 35.97 -14.48
C SER A 776 16.64 34.89 -15.37
N ARG A 777 16.30 33.59 -15.13
CA ARG A 777 16.72 32.46 -15.99
C ARG A 777 16.11 32.58 -17.39
N LEU A 778 14.83 32.91 -17.46
CA LEU A 778 14.15 33.11 -18.72
C LEU A 778 14.78 34.31 -19.48
N TYR A 779 15.01 35.41 -18.80
CA TYR A 779 15.64 36.60 -19.35
C TYR A 779 17.07 36.32 -19.87
N ILE A 780 17.90 35.64 -19.07
CA ILE A 780 19.26 35.23 -19.47
C ILE A 780 19.22 34.28 -20.67
N ALA A 781 18.30 33.32 -20.66
CA ALA A 781 18.15 32.36 -21.77
C ALA A 781 17.74 33.07 -23.07
N CYS A 782 16.92 34.12 -22.97
CA CYS A 782 16.54 34.93 -24.13
C CYS A 782 17.65 35.89 -24.60
N GLN A 783 18.57 36.26 -23.72
CA GLN A 783 19.73 37.08 -24.07
C GLN A 783 20.88 36.28 -24.71
N SER A 784 21.02 35.02 -24.32
CA SER A 784 22.05 34.14 -24.85
C SER A 784 21.65 33.41 -26.12
N ARG A 785 20.38 33.49 -26.50
CA ARG A 785 19.80 32.90 -27.73
C ARG A 785 18.91 33.96 -28.35
N ASP A 786 18.84 34.08 -29.66
CA ASP A 786 17.90 34.94 -30.36
C ASP A 786 16.46 34.48 -30.10
N GLY A 787 15.97 34.76 -28.88
CA GLY A 787 14.66 34.37 -28.40
C GLY A 787 13.73 35.60 -28.42
N ASN A 788 12.62 35.50 -29.13
CA ASN A 788 11.60 36.54 -29.13
C ASN A 788 10.65 36.31 -27.90
N LEU A 789 10.77 37.14 -26.88
CA LEU A 789 9.92 37.09 -25.68
C LEU A 789 8.44 37.33 -26.01
N GLU A 790 8.13 38.15 -27.02
CA GLU A 790 6.74 38.37 -27.44
C GLU A 790 6.15 37.12 -28.07
N GLU A 791 6.93 36.36 -28.80
CA GLU A 791 6.51 35.07 -29.36
C GLU A 791 6.37 34.01 -28.27
N PHE A 792 7.23 34.01 -27.25
CA PHE A 792 7.13 33.11 -26.12
C PHE A 792 5.82 33.33 -25.33
N PHE A 793 5.42 34.58 -25.09
CA PHE A 793 4.18 34.90 -24.37
C PHE A 793 2.90 34.82 -25.21
N LYS A 794 2.99 34.57 -26.52
CA LYS A 794 1.84 34.29 -27.38
C LYS A 794 1.19 32.95 -27.12
N TYR A 795 1.93 32.04 -26.52
CA TYR A 795 1.48 30.66 -26.26
C TYR A 795 1.25 30.44 -24.78
N GLU A 796 0.27 29.62 -24.47
CA GLU A 796 -0.02 29.20 -23.11
C GLU A 796 1.21 28.48 -22.51
N ASN A 797 1.74 28.99 -21.39
CA ASN A 797 2.88 28.39 -20.72
C ASN A 797 2.49 27.07 -20.11
N GLN A 798 2.86 25.97 -20.75
CA GLN A 798 2.69 24.65 -20.19
C GLN A 798 3.89 24.32 -19.31
N PRO A 799 3.67 23.81 -18.10
CA PRO A 799 4.78 23.39 -17.21
C PRO A 799 5.60 22.24 -17.82
N TRP A 800 5.03 21.54 -18.82
CA TRP A 800 5.63 20.40 -19.50
C TRP A 800 5.51 20.54 -21.01
N PRO A 801 6.37 21.32 -21.68
CA PRO A 801 6.33 21.48 -23.13
C PRO A 801 6.48 20.11 -23.84
N PRO A 802 5.62 19.73 -24.78
CA PRO A 802 5.68 18.43 -25.48
C PRO A 802 7.02 18.13 -26.17
N SER A 803 7.70 19.18 -26.64
CA SER A 803 9.04 19.07 -27.26
C SER A 803 10.13 18.68 -26.26
N LEU A 804 9.99 19.04 -24.99
CA LEU A 804 10.99 18.83 -23.94
C LEU A 804 10.56 17.81 -22.88
N SER A 805 9.32 17.33 -22.93
CA SER A 805 8.75 16.45 -21.93
C SER A 805 8.11 15.22 -22.55
N GLN A 806 7.99 14.16 -21.74
CA GLN A 806 7.27 12.95 -22.06
C GLN A 806 6.56 12.48 -20.79
N MET A 807 5.25 12.23 -20.87
CA MET A 807 4.42 11.77 -19.75
C MET A 807 4.55 12.65 -18.48
N GLY A 808 4.55 13.97 -18.65
CA GLY A 808 4.64 14.91 -17.51
C GLY A 808 6.02 15.05 -16.85
N SER A 809 7.06 14.44 -17.44
CA SER A 809 8.44 14.60 -16.97
C SER A 809 9.31 15.18 -18.07
N LEU A 810 10.22 16.10 -17.70
CA LEU A 810 11.22 16.58 -18.65
C LEU A 810 12.10 15.43 -19.13
N ARG A 811 12.38 15.35 -20.42
CA ARG A 811 13.29 14.35 -20.99
C ARG A 811 14.65 14.49 -20.34
N GLY A 812 15.18 13.37 -19.85
CA GLY A 812 16.53 13.31 -19.28
C GLY A 812 17.56 13.52 -20.37
N GLY A 813 18.50 14.43 -20.17
CA GLY A 813 19.66 14.62 -21.02
C GLY A 813 20.94 14.72 -20.18
N GLN A 814 22.03 14.19 -20.69
CA GLN A 814 23.34 14.33 -20.08
C GLN A 814 24.19 15.32 -20.90
N LYS A 815 25.10 16.06 -20.25
CA LYS A 815 26.05 16.92 -20.96
C LYS A 815 26.86 16.16 -22.02
N ALA A 816 27.12 14.88 -21.77
CA ALA A 816 27.78 13.97 -22.69
C ALA A 816 26.99 13.77 -24.01
N ASP A 817 25.67 13.92 -24.00
CA ASP A 817 24.87 13.79 -25.21
C ASP A 817 25.09 14.98 -26.16
N LEU A 818 25.43 16.17 -25.62
CA LEU A 818 25.81 17.33 -26.43
C LEU A 818 27.13 17.07 -27.16
N VAL A 819 28.11 16.42 -26.51
CA VAL A 819 29.39 16.05 -27.10
C VAL A 819 29.22 15.09 -28.27
N LYS A 820 28.25 14.17 -28.21
CA LYS A 820 27.89 13.26 -29.30
C LYS A 820 27.35 13.96 -30.55
N CYS A 821 26.80 15.15 -30.37
CA CYS A 821 26.28 15.97 -31.47
C CYS A 821 27.38 16.78 -32.19
N LEU A 822 28.58 16.86 -31.62
CA LEU A 822 29.70 17.53 -32.26
C LEU A 822 30.28 16.60 -33.33
N PRO A 823 30.47 17.09 -34.57
CA PRO A 823 31.09 16.27 -35.62
C PRO A 823 32.52 15.89 -35.17
N ASN A 824 32.96 14.66 -35.49
CA ASN A 824 34.29 14.19 -35.24
C ASN A 824 35.30 15.03 -36.03
N LEU A 825 35.74 16.14 -35.46
CA LEU A 825 36.76 17.04 -36.05
C LEU A 825 38.19 16.65 -35.66
N SER A 826 38.35 15.52 -34.98
CA SER A 826 39.70 15.13 -34.53
C SER A 826 40.34 14.11 -35.42
N THR A 827 41.37 14.53 -36.13
CA THR A 827 42.56 13.70 -36.27
C THR A 827 43.08 13.44 -34.85
N THR A 828 43.00 12.19 -34.38
CA THR A 828 43.54 11.75 -33.10
C THR A 828 45.06 11.99 -33.10
N ASN A 829 45.50 13.07 -32.46
CA ASN A 829 46.89 13.20 -32.05
C ASN A 829 47.12 12.13 -31.00
N THR A 830 47.87 11.10 -31.36
CA THR A 830 48.23 9.94 -30.52
C THR A 830 49.33 10.25 -29.50
N GLU A 831 49.93 11.41 -29.52
CA GLU A 831 50.94 11.81 -28.57
C GLU A 831 50.44 12.92 -27.63
N SER A 832 50.50 12.65 -26.32
CA SER A 832 50.23 13.69 -25.30
C SER A 832 51.28 14.80 -25.43
N PRO A 833 50.87 16.09 -25.49
CA PRO A 833 51.82 17.18 -25.53
C PRO A 833 52.65 17.22 -24.28
N LYS A 834 53.97 17.51 -24.40
CA LYS A 834 54.80 17.79 -23.22
C LYS A 834 54.35 19.11 -22.62
N VAL A 835 53.95 19.04 -21.35
CA VAL A 835 53.48 20.19 -20.59
C VAL A 835 54.27 20.39 -19.31
N ASP A 836 54.49 21.64 -18.93
CA ASP A 836 55.23 21.99 -17.71
C ASP A 836 54.31 22.02 -16.47
N ALA A 837 53.04 22.19 -16.67
CA ALA A 837 52.06 22.26 -15.60
C ALA A 837 50.76 21.52 -15.98
N VAL A 838 50.15 20.87 -14.97
CA VAL A 838 48.83 20.20 -15.07
C VAL A 838 47.84 20.83 -14.10
N ILE A 839 46.68 21.16 -14.62
CA ILE A 839 45.56 21.65 -13.80
C ILE A 839 44.60 20.49 -13.58
N LEU A 840 44.33 20.16 -12.33
CA LEU A 840 43.50 19.05 -11.91
C LEU A 840 42.20 19.57 -11.28
N ASP A 841 41.05 19.06 -11.73
CA ASP A 841 39.76 19.28 -11.07
C ASP A 841 39.68 18.39 -9.82
N GLY A 842 39.79 19.01 -8.64
CA GLY A 842 39.76 18.31 -7.36
C GLY A 842 38.42 17.61 -7.08
N ALA A 843 37.29 18.15 -7.56
CA ALA A 843 36.00 17.53 -7.40
C ALA A 843 35.89 16.24 -8.23
N VAL A 844 36.41 16.21 -9.43
CA VAL A 844 36.47 15.04 -10.30
C VAL A 844 37.38 13.98 -9.66
N ILE A 845 38.55 14.36 -9.14
CA ILE A 845 39.47 13.42 -8.50
C ILE A 845 38.83 12.71 -7.31
N VAL A 846 38.17 13.45 -6.42
CA VAL A 846 37.48 12.88 -5.27
C VAL A 846 36.37 11.89 -5.69
N GLN A 847 35.72 12.11 -6.83
CA GLN A 847 34.74 11.15 -7.36
C GLN A 847 35.41 9.92 -8.01
N MET A 848 36.53 10.09 -8.64
CA MET A 848 37.32 9.01 -9.26
C MET A 848 38.00 8.09 -8.24
N LEU A 849 38.35 8.64 -7.09
CA LEU A 849 39.13 7.97 -6.05
C LEU A 849 38.25 7.64 -4.82
N PRO A 850 37.49 6.54 -4.83
CA PRO A 850 36.76 6.12 -3.63
C PRO A 850 37.73 5.70 -2.51
N PRO A 851 37.35 5.82 -1.24
CA PRO A 851 38.25 5.62 -0.10
C PRO A 851 38.84 4.23 0.06
N LYS A 852 38.36 3.21 -0.69
CA LYS A 852 38.91 1.83 -0.65
C LYS A 852 38.99 1.28 0.80
N THR A 853 40.20 1.13 1.32
CA THR A 853 40.51 0.60 2.66
C THR A 853 40.72 1.68 3.73
N ALA A 854 40.70 2.95 3.35
CA ALA A 854 40.87 4.04 4.29
C ALA A 854 39.62 4.16 5.21
N LEU A 855 39.84 4.23 6.51
CA LEU A 855 38.76 4.29 7.50
C LEU A 855 38.47 5.74 7.96
N THR A 856 39.50 6.62 7.93
CA THR A 856 39.39 8.02 8.33
C THR A 856 39.72 8.96 7.17
N PHE A 857 39.29 10.23 7.28
CA PHE A 857 39.59 11.20 6.24
C PHE A 857 41.10 11.49 6.15
N GLU A 858 41.85 11.34 7.24
CA GLU A 858 43.28 11.44 7.23
C GLU A 858 43.92 10.29 6.45
N GLU A 859 43.50 9.06 6.74
CA GLU A 859 43.98 7.89 5.98
C GLU A 859 43.59 7.98 4.48
N TYR A 860 42.45 8.56 4.17
CA TYR A 860 42.04 8.80 2.76
C TYR A 860 43.00 9.76 2.07
N PHE A 861 43.36 10.84 2.75
CA PHE A 861 44.35 11.76 2.20
C PHE A 861 45.67 11.06 1.98
N ASP A 862 46.22 10.41 3.00
CA ASP A 862 47.58 9.83 2.96
C ASP A 862 47.69 8.61 2.02
N ALA A 863 46.70 7.71 2.03
CA ALA A 863 46.76 6.46 1.28
C ALA A 863 46.16 6.53 -0.13
N VAL A 864 45.29 7.49 -0.42
CA VAL A 864 44.54 7.52 -1.69
C VAL A 864 44.76 8.82 -2.46
N PHE A 865 44.51 9.97 -1.81
CA PHE A 865 44.51 11.26 -2.51
C PHE A 865 45.93 11.80 -2.78
N ALA A 866 46.78 11.88 -1.76
CA ALA A 866 48.12 12.40 -1.87
C ALA A 866 49.01 11.59 -2.86
N PRO A 867 49.01 10.24 -2.85
CA PRO A 867 49.76 9.46 -3.83
C PRO A 867 49.37 9.74 -5.28
N TYR A 868 48.08 9.99 -5.54
CA TYR A 868 47.57 10.33 -6.87
C TYR A 868 48.15 11.70 -7.34
N VAL A 869 48.10 12.70 -6.47
CA VAL A 869 48.63 14.04 -6.78
C VAL A 869 50.15 14.01 -6.98
N MET A 870 50.90 13.29 -6.11
CA MET A 870 52.33 13.14 -6.22
C MET A 870 52.76 12.45 -7.53
N LYS A 871 51.98 11.45 -7.97
CA LYS A 871 52.23 10.78 -9.25
C LYS A 871 52.12 11.72 -10.46
N GLN A 872 51.28 12.77 -10.38
CA GLN A 872 51.22 13.76 -11.45
C GLN A 872 52.49 14.63 -11.49
N LEU A 873 53.10 14.93 -10.32
CA LEU A 873 54.33 15.69 -10.20
C LEU A 873 55.55 14.97 -10.78
N GLU A 874 55.48 13.64 -10.97
CA GLU A 874 56.58 12.89 -11.61
C GLU A 874 56.74 13.27 -13.11
N SER A 875 55.68 13.76 -13.73
CA SER A 875 55.64 14.09 -15.17
C SER A 875 55.71 15.59 -15.50
N VAL A 876 55.47 16.49 -14.51
CA VAL A 876 55.32 17.92 -14.70
C VAL A 876 56.01 18.67 -13.56
N ILE A 877 56.38 19.92 -13.81
CA ILE A 877 57.03 20.79 -12.81
C ILE A 877 56.04 21.38 -11.81
N ARG A 878 54.77 21.51 -12.22
CA ARG A 878 53.74 22.15 -11.43
C ARG A 878 52.41 21.43 -11.57
N VAL A 879 51.73 21.23 -10.43
CA VAL A 879 50.31 20.75 -10.38
C VAL A 879 49.43 21.76 -9.66
N ASP A 880 48.39 22.22 -10.33
CA ASP A 880 47.38 23.14 -9.76
C ASP A 880 46.10 22.35 -9.48
N LEU A 881 45.64 22.33 -8.22
CA LEU A 881 44.39 21.73 -7.81
C LEU A 881 43.31 22.82 -7.75
N VAL A 882 42.26 22.65 -8.56
CA VAL A 882 41.12 23.59 -8.60
C VAL A 882 39.92 22.93 -7.95
N TRP A 883 39.24 23.67 -7.10
CA TRP A 883 38.10 23.15 -6.35
C TRP A 883 36.82 23.92 -6.69
N ASP A 884 35.71 23.16 -6.81
CA ASP A 884 34.36 23.74 -6.91
C ASP A 884 33.97 24.47 -5.63
N VAL A 885 33.37 25.66 -5.78
CA VAL A 885 32.74 26.39 -4.68
C VAL A 885 31.23 26.26 -4.79
N TYR A 886 30.62 25.79 -3.70
CA TYR A 886 29.17 25.58 -3.65
C TYR A 886 28.50 26.79 -3.01
N VAL A 887 27.87 27.63 -3.85
CA VAL A 887 27.12 28.82 -3.39
C VAL A 887 25.66 28.42 -3.17
N SER A 888 25.10 28.85 -2.04
CA SER A 888 23.71 28.53 -1.63
C SER A 888 22.65 28.98 -2.62
N ASP A 889 22.91 30.08 -3.36
CA ASP A 889 21.97 30.67 -4.29
C ASP A 889 22.24 30.35 -5.78
N SER A 890 22.91 29.23 -6.06
CA SER A 890 23.27 28.88 -7.43
C SER A 890 22.08 28.26 -8.20
N LEU A 891 22.00 28.53 -9.51
CA LEU A 891 21.00 27.97 -10.43
C LEU A 891 20.99 26.44 -10.48
N LYS A 892 22.08 25.81 -10.05
CA LYS A 892 22.22 24.34 -9.99
C LYS A 892 21.63 23.72 -8.71
N ARG A 893 21.19 24.54 -7.73
CA ARG A 893 20.69 24.03 -6.44
C ARG A 893 19.44 23.18 -6.63
N SER A 894 18.45 23.66 -7.39
CA SER A 894 17.21 22.91 -7.66
C SER A 894 17.44 21.60 -8.42
N ALA A 895 18.45 21.55 -9.30
CA ALA A 895 18.84 20.33 -9.98
C ALA A 895 19.59 19.34 -9.05
N ARG A 896 20.32 19.85 -8.05
CA ARG A 896 20.99 19.05 -7.03
C ARG A 896 20.01 18.49 -6.00
N GLU A 897 19.05 19.30 -5.55
CA GLU A 897 17.97 18.89 -4.63
C GLU A 897 17.12 17.75 -5.20
N LYS A 898 16.86 17.76 -6.52
CA LYS A 898 16.16 16.66 -7.21
C LYS A 898 16.92 15.32 -7.21
N ARG A 899 18.23 15.33 -6.94
CA ARG A 899 19.06 14.11 -6.86
C ARG A 899 18.96 13.41 -5.50
N GLY A 900 18.19 13.94 -4.56
CA GLY A 900 18.02 13.47 -3.19
C GLY A 900 19.03 14.07 -2.23
N SER A 901 18.66 14.16 -0.96
CA SER A 901 19.56 14.53 0.12
C SER A 901 20.53 13.39 0.39
N GLY A 902 21.82 13.65 0.41
CA GLY A 902 22.83 12.69 0.79
C GLY A 902 23.03 12.65 2.31
N GLN A 903 23.95 11.81 2.76
CA GLN A 903 24.32 11.68 4.17
C GLN A 903 25.23 12.84 4.61
N ARG A 904 24.79 13.64 5.61
CA ARG A 904 25.62 14.72 6.18
C ARG A 904 26.63 14.14 7.19
N ARG A 905 27.92 14.52 7.04
CA ARG A 905 28.98 14.16 7.97
C ARG A 905 30.05 15.26 8.03
N LYS A 906 30.41 15.68 9.21
CA LYS A 906 31.52 16.63 9.37
C LYS A 906 32.87 15.99 9.03
N VAL A 907 33.72 16.74 8.37
CA VAL A 907 35.04 16.29 7.95
C VAL A 907 36.09 16.79 8.91
N PHE A 908 36.59 15.88 9.77
CA PHE A 908 37.78 16.06 10.58
C PHE A 908 38.77 14.94 10.28
N PRO A 909 40.08 15.12 10.53
CA PRO A 909 41.10 14.10 10.26
C PRO A 909 40.73 12.71 10.79
N SER A 910 40.33 12.64 12.06
CA SER A 910 39.99 11.40 12.75
C SER A 910 38.58 10.89 12.49
N THR A 911 37.75 11.66 11.80
CA THR A 911 36.38 11.23 11.52
C THR A 911 36.36 10.05 10.53
N ARG A 912 35.59 9.02 10.88
CA ARG A 912 35.43 7.83 10.04
C ARG A 912 34.65 8.16 8.76
N ILE A 913 35.13 7.67 7.64
CA ILE A 913 34.52 7.84 6.33
C ILE A 913 33.22 7.03 6.27
N PRO A 914 32.11 7.62 5.78
CA PRO A 914 30.87 6.87 5.60
C PRO A 914 31.03 5.74 4.56
N SER A 915 30.42 4.61 4.81
CA SER A 915 30.39 3.48 3.87
C SER A 915 29.74 3.86 2.54
N ASP A 916 28.71 4.71 2.53
CA ASP A 916 28.11 5.29 1.31
C ASP A 916 28.84 6.58 0.90
N TRP A 917 30.02 6.43 0.31
CA TRP A 917 30.81 7.54 -0.23
C TRP A 917 30.05 8.38 -1.27
N LYS A 918 29.24 7.73 -2.10
CA LYS A 918 28.44 8.44 -3.12
C LYS A 918 27.33 9.27 -2.50
N GLY A 919 26.67 8.76 -1.48
CA GLY A 919 25.66 9.50 -0.69
C GLY A 919 26.31 10.68 0.05
N PHE A 920 27.49 10.48 0.65
CA PHE A 920 28.25 11.54 1.29
C PHE A 920 28.57 12.70 0.32
N LEU A 921 29.04 12.38 -0.90
CA LEU A 921 29.35 13.37 -1.93
C LEU A 921 28.12 14.06 -2.57
N ARG A 922 26.89 13.65 -2.27
CA ARG A 922 25.68 14.36 -2.72
C ARG A 922 25.41 15.62 -1.92
N VAL A 923 25.92 15.72 -0.71
CA VAL A 923 25.75 16.88 0.17
C VAL A 923 26.80 17.93 -0.14
N ASP A 924 26.37 19.14 -0.53
CA ASP A 924 27.26 20.22 -0.91
C ASP A 924 28.16 20.67 0.25
N GLN A 925 27.62 20.69 1.49
CA GLN A 925 28.39 21.03 2.69
C GLN A 925 29.49 19.99 2.98
N ASN A 926 29.24 18.70 2.73
CA ASN A 926 30.25 17.66 2.88
C ASN A 926 31.41 17.87 1.89
N LYS A 927 31.07 18.20 0.64
CA LYS A 927 32.07 18.48 -0.39
C LYS A 927 32.90 19.70 -0.04
N ASP A 928 32.26 20.78 0.40
CA ASP A 928 32.94 22.02 0.78
C ASP A 928 33.92 21.76 1.94
N GLU A 929 33.50 21.05 2.97
CA GLU A 929 34.38 20.68 4.10
C GLU A 929 35.50 19.74 3.66
N LEU A 930 35.23 18.73 2.86
CA LEU A 930 36.20 17.79 2.34
C LEU A 930 37.25 18.50 1.45
N PHE A 931 36.80 19.39 0.56
CA PHE A 931 37.70 20.12 -0.33
C PHE A 931 38.59 21.09 0.45
N LYS A 932 38.06 21.76 1.46
CA LYS A 932 38.88 22.59 2.39
C LYS A 932 39.86 21.75 3.15
N PHE A 933 39.48 20.59 3.64
CA PHE A 933 40.38 19.67 4.35
C PHE A 933 41.51 19.19 3.43
N LEU A 934 41.19 18.70 2.24
CA LEU A 934 42.20 18.20 1.28
C LEU A 934 43.12 19.32 0.79
N ALA A 935 42.59 20.50 0.49
CA ALA A 935 43.37 21.67 0.09
C ALA A 935 44.36 22.10 1.17
N ASN A 936 43.94 22.14 2.45
CA ASN A 936 44.80 22.47 3.56
C ASN A 936 45.91 21.44 3.76
N LYS A 937 45.60 20.14 3.65
CA LYS A 937 46.57 19.07 3.75
C LYS A 937 47.61 19.12 2.63
N VAL A 938 47.21 19.36 1.37
CA VAL A 938 48.14 19.53 0.26
C VAL A 938 49.06 20.71 0.49
N ARG A 939 48.56 21.85 1.01
CA ARG A 939 49.41 23.03 1.34
C ARG A 939 50.48 22.72 2.39
N THR A 940 50.24 21.83 3.34
CA THR A 940 51.20 21.43 4.36
C THR A 940 52.20 20.37 3.89
N MET A 941 51.93 19.67 2.75
CA MET A 941 52.87 18.73 2.16
C MET A 941 54.02 19.41 1.42
N THR A 942 53.93 20.68 1.03
CA THR A 942 54.89 21.40 0.21
C THR A 942 56.04 22.02 1.03
N THR A 943 56.10 21.77 2.32
CA THR A 943 57.22 22.04 3.23
C THR A 943 57.88 20.75 3.66
#